data_97e19d73ce8f4ec963a84bf8bb3f844f
#
_entry.id   97e19d73ce8f4ec963a84bf8bb3f844f
#
_cell.length_a   1.000
_cell.length_b   1.000
_cell.length_c   1.000
_cell.angle_alpha   90.00
_cell.angle_beta   90.00
_cell.angle_gamma   90.00
#
_symmetry.space_group_name_H-M   'P 1'
#
loop_
_entity.id
_entity.type
_entity.pdbx_description
1 polymer ?
#
loop_
_entity_poly.entity_id
_entity_poly.type
_entity_poly.pdbx_seq_one_letter_code
_entity_poly.pdbx_strand_id
1 'polypeptide(L)'
;MAPPFDVVGKSTPKRDGQDKVTGRTCYLHDLELPRLLHGKILRTPLPHARIVRVDTSRARALPGVLAVLTGEDVEQRPFGFAKDQLALKRGKVRCIRDEVAAVAAETAEIAEEALALIDADYAPLPAVFDPLAALEPGAPVVHEELATNAHHLRYRFVHGDVDRAFDEAAAVVEDTYRLNFVTPACLGTMVAIADWEPAGNLTMWSTTQVPFLYQRDLGEALGIGGDRVRVLQPPVGGNFGRGLDIYPIDVIAAMLARVARRPVKIEFDRVEEFVACPTREPCAIRLRTAADRDGRLLARDAHVTIDSGAYTSWGSTTPYVMLSTVAGLYRVPNVRFDTTIAYTNNPYSGSMRGYGNPESTFAVESQMDDLADQLGIDRLDLRRLNASKSGDVNPQGFVLTSFAMRECLDAAAEEIAKSPPPLAPGWKRGVGYGGMFHVGGGARIYRSDGCGAIVKLDDFGKVTLITGASEIGQGSETVLAMIVAETLGVPLERVDVINSDTSVRPWDVGTHASRTTFVAGNAARLAADKVKAQLLEMAAVQFGEPATALGVRGGWVFVERDPPRRLQYEAVARAGHFRSGGRVLVAEAFYDPPTTMLDKDFQGNVSAAYTSAFQAALVDIDPDTGRVAVRKVVSAHDVGRALNPAAAEGQVHGGIHMGLGYALSEKLVVEQGQVLSQTFMDYAVFKADDMPEIVVRLIESIDAEGPFGAKGLGESGVIPVAAAVRNAIKDAIGARFAELPITSEQVRSSITQ
;
A
#
# COMPACT_ATOMS: atom_id res chain seq x y z
N MET A 1 -30.05 17.37 -15.74
CA MET A 1 -28.64 17.23 -15.31
C MET A 1 -28.55 17.76 -13.89
N ALA A 2 -27.95 17.01 -12.96
CA ALA A 2 -27.62 17.57 -11.64
C ALA A 2 -26.71 18.80 -11.85
N PRO A 3 -26.82 19.86 -11.01
CA PRO A 3 -25.94 21.00 -11.14
C PRO A 3 -24.48 20.58 -11.01
N PRO A 4 -23.55 21.20 -11.75
CA PRO A 4 -22.13 20.87 -11.65
C PRO A 4 -21.65 21.14 -10.21
N PHE A 5 -20.78 20.28 -9.69
CA PHE A 5 -20.14 20.48 -8.40
C PHE A 5 -19.28 21.76 -8.38
N ASP A 6 -19.22 22.41 -7.23
CA ASP A 6 -18.44 23.64 -7.08
C ASP A 6 -16.94 23.36 -6.80
N VAL A 7 -16.63 22.22 -6.16
CA VAL A 7 -15.28 21.82 -5.75
C VAL A 7 -14.89 20.46 -6.31
N VAL A 8 -15.75 19.44 -6.15
CA VAL A 8 -15.53 18.07 -6.60
C VAL A 8 -15.43 18.02 -8.14
N GLY A 9 -14.51 17.20 -8.66
CA GLY A 9 -14.25 17.07 -10.10
C GLY A 9 -13.32 18.14 -10.69
N LYS A 10 -12.80 19.04 -9.86
CA LYS A 10 -11.82 20.07 -10.29
C LYS A 10 -10.42 19.67 -9.88
N SER A 11 -9.46 19.89 -10.78
CA SER A 11 -8.05 19.72 -10.49
C SER A 11 -7.58 20.76 -9.48
N THR A 12 -7.28 20.33 -8.28
CA THR A 12 -6.85 21.20 -7.17
C THR A 12 -5.45 20.77 -6.72
N PRO A 13 -4.51 21.71 -6.58
CA PRO A 13 -3.18 21.45 -6.03
C PRO A 13 -3.26 20.84 -4.63
N LYS A 14 -2.28 20.00 -4.27
CA LYS A 14 -2.15 19.48 -2.90
C LYS A 14 -2.00 20.63 -1.92
N ARG A 15 -2.71 20.58 -0.79
CA ARG A 15 -2.68 21.61 0.25
C ARG A 15 -1.29 21.81 0.84
N ASP A 16 -0.56 20.70 1.04
CA ASP A 16 0.80 20.66 1.55
C ASP A 16 1.88 20.85 0.47
N GLY A 17 1.49 21.00 -0.79
CA GLY A 17 2.41 21.06 -1.93
C GLY A 17 3.35 22.26 -1.88
N GLN A 18 2.85 23.45 -1.52
CA GLN A 18 3.67 24.66 -1.46
C GLN A 18 4.74 24.56 -0.36
N ASP A 19 4.38 24.04 0.82
CA ASP A 19 5.31 23.90 1.94
C ASP A 19 6.39 22.85 1.62
N LYS A 20 6.02 21.77 0.92
CA LYS A 20 6.98 20.77 0.45
C LYS A 20 8.01 21.32 -0.53
N VAL A 21 7.57 22.00 -1.60
CA VAL A 21 8.49 22.53 -2.63
C VAL A 21 9.30 23.74 -2.18
N THR A 22 8.91 24.40 -1.10
CA THR A 22 9.66 25.52 -0.50
C THR A 22 10.50 25.12 0.70
N GLY A 23 10.53 23.83 1.08
CA GLY A 23 11.30 23.32 2.21
C GLY A 23 10.75 23.74 3.59
N ARG A 24 9.48 24.15 3.69
CA ARG A 24 8.84 24.51 4.98
C ARG A 24 8.23 23.32 5.70
N THR A 25 8.00 22.21 4.99
CA THR A 25 7.47 21.00 5.60
C THR A 25 8.49 20.42 6.57
N CYS A 26 8.09 20.25 7.83
CA CYS A 26 8.87 19.56 8.84
C CYS A 26 8.57 18.05 8.74
N TYR A 27 9.48 17.27 8.21
CA TYR A 27 9.39 15.83 8.15
C TYR A 27 9.77 15.20 9.49
N LEU A 28 9.45 13.92 9.67
CA LEU A 28 9.85 13.18 10.86
C LEU A 28 11.38 13.19 11.09
N HIS A 29 12.16 13.22 10.01
CA HIS A 29 13.62 13.35 10.06
C HIS A 29 14.10 14.68 10.66
N ASP A 30 13.34 15.76 10.40
CA ASP A 30 13.68 17.12 10.85
C ASP A 30 13.24 17.41 12.30
N LEU A 31 12.51 16.45 12.92
CA LEU A 31 11.97 16.67 14.25
C LEU A 31 13.05 16.59 15.31
N GLU A 32 13.20 17.67 16.04
CA GLU A 32 14.09 17.81 17.19
C GLU A 32 13.30 17.98 18.49
N LEU A 33 13.61 17.21 19.50
CA LEU A 33 13.02 17.30 20.83
C LEU A 33 14.05 17.78 21.85
N PRO A 34 13.64 18.50 22.92
CA PRO A 34 14.56 18.86 23.98
C PRO A 34 15.23 17.63 24.58
N ARG A 35 16.55 17.65 24.70
CA ARG A 35 17.37 16.55 25.24
C ARG A 35 17.32 15.26 24.42
N LEU A 36 16.99 15.34 23.14
CA LEU A 36 16.94 14.19 22.23
C LEU A 36 18.27 13.42 22.24
N LEU A 37 18.19 12.11 22.25
CA LEU A 37 19.30 11.19 22.05
C LEU A 37 19.18 10.52 20.68
N HIS A 38 20.33 10.16 20.12
CA HIS A 38 20.41 9.44 18.86
C HIS A 38 20.62 7.94 19.15
N GLY A 39 19.73 7.12 18.61
CA GLY A 39 19.77 5.67 18.73
C GLY A 39 20.36 5.02 17.47
N LYS A 40 21.17 3.98 17.66
CA LYS A 40 21.70 3.13 16.58
C LYS A 40 21.58 1.66 16.97
N ILE A 41 21.49 0.77 15.95
CA ILE A 41 21.21 -0.65 16.12
C ILE A 41 22.33 -1.48 15.53
N LEU A 42 22.91 -2.39 16.31
CA LEU A 42 23.86 -3.40 15.85
C LEU A 42 23.08 -4.60 15.31
N ARG A 43 23.27 -4.92 14.03
CA ARG A 43 22.71 -6.11 13.36
C ARG A 43 23.75 -7.20 13.20
N THR A 44 23.27 -8.45 13.09
CA THR A 44 24.13 -9.60 12.83
C THR A 44 24.71 -9.54 11.41
N PRO A 45 25.99 -9.94 11.20
CA PRO A 45 26.55 -10.15 9.87
C PRO A 45 26.21 -11.52 9.28
N LEU A 46 25.57 -12.42 10.05
CA LEU A 46 25.31 -13.80 9.68
C LEU A 46 23.83 -14.07 9.53
N PRO A 47 23.41 -14.81 8.50
CA PRO A 47 21.99 -15.13 8.27
C PRO A 47 21.44 -16.16 9.27
N HIS A 48 22.30 -16.97 9.92
CA HIS A 48 21.88 -17.97 10.90
C HIS A 48 23.04 -18.31 11.84
N ALA A 49 22.90 -17.98 13.11
CA ALA A 49 23.96 -18.25 14.11
C ALA A 49 23.42 -18.23 15.53
N ARG A 50 24.09 -18.92 16.44
CA ARG A 50 23.94 -18.69 17.87
C ARG A 50 24.72 -17.47 18.31
N ILE A 51 24.13 -16.63 19.12
CA ILE A 51 24.81 -15.54 19.81
C ILE A 51 25.55 -16.17 20.99
N VAL A 52 26.88 -16.19 20.96
CA VAL A 52 27.71 -16.79 22.01
C VAL A 52 27.95 -15.78 23.13
N ARG A 53 28.26 -14.53 22.76
CA ARG A 53 28.56 -13.45 23.70
C ARG A 53 28.27 -12.12 23.01
N VAL A 54 27.80 -11.15 23.78
CA VAL A 54 27.74 -9.74 23.38
C VAL A 54 28.38 -8.92 24.51
N ASP A 55 29.55 -8.37 24.27
CA ASP A 55 30.28 -7.53 25.24
C ASP A 55 30.06 -6.05 24.93
N THR A 56 29.32 -5.38 25.77
CA THR A 56 28.99 -3.95 25.64
C THR A 56 29.78 -3.06 26.57
N SER A 57 30.79 -3.61 27.32
CA SER A 57 31.52 -2.88 28.37
C SER A 57 32.19 -1.62 27.85
N ARG A 58 32.86 -1.68 26.71
CA ARG A 58 33.52 -0.55 26.06
C ARG A 58 32.55 0.51 25.59
N ALA A 59 31.45 0.07 24.95
CA ALA A 59 30.38 0.97 24.50
C ALA A 59 29.73 1.72 25.67
N ARG A 60 29.45 1.00 26.78
CA ARG A 60 28.86 1.62 28.01
C ARG A 60 29.80 2.61 28.67
N ALA A 61 31.12 2.46 28.53
CA ALA A 61 32.14 3.34 29.08
C ALA A 61 32.42 4.60 28.23
N LEU A 62 31.91 4.65 26.99
CA LEU A 62 32.15 5.78 26.09
C LEU A 62 31.39 7.03 26.60
N PRO A 63 32.07 8.17 26.83
CA PRO A 63 31.43 9.41 27.22
C PRO A 63 30.34 9.83 26.20
N GLY A 64 29.19 10.26 26.72
CA GLY A 64 28.06 10.64 25.89
C GLY A 64 27.10 9.48 25.53
N VAL A 65 27.42 8.24 25.88
CA VAL A 65 26.51 7.09 25.79
C VAL A 65 25.61 7.02 27.03
N LEU A 66 24.30 7.00 26.87
CA LEU A 66 23.32 7.02 27.97
C LEU A 66 22.65 5.67 28.20
N ALA A 67 22.52 4.86 27.15
CA ALA A 67 21.95 3.51 27.24
C ALA A 67 22.58 2.58 26.22
N VAL A 68 22.82 1.34 26.61
CA VAL A 68 23.19 0.23 25.72
C VAL A 68 22.37 -0.97 26.14
N LEU A 69 21.64 -1.55 25.17
CA LEU A 69 20.76 -2.69 25.40
C LEU A 69 21.14 -3.87 24.50
N THR A 70 21.06 -5.05 25.05
CA THR A 70 21.09 -6.34 24.35
C THR A 70 19.79 -7.08 24.61
N GLY A 71 19.59 -8.21 23.96
CA GLY A 71 18.46 -9.08 24.24
C GLY A 71 18.35 -9.54 25.70
N GLU A 72 19.44 -9.58 26.44
CA GLU A 72 19.51 -10.03 27.84
C GLU A 72 19.22 -8.91 28.87
N ASP A 73 19.36 -7.63 28.47
CA ASP A 73 19.22 -6.49 29.39
C ASP A 73 17.76 -6.12 29.69
N VAL A 74 16.82 -6.55 28.87
CA VAL A 74 15.42 -6.13 28.95
C VAL A 74 14.48 -7.32 28.80
N GLU A 75 13.39 -7.28 29.59
CA GLU A 75 12.27 -8.19 29.36
C GLU A 75 11.55 -7.79 28.07
N GLN A 76 11.34 -8.74 27.18
CA GLN A 76 10.72 -8.53 25.87
C GLN A 76 9.55 -9.50 25.67
N ARG A 77 8.56 -9.05 24.95
CA ARG A 77 7.46 -9.87 24.47
C ARG A 77 7.61 -10.10 22.96
N PRO A 78 7.33 -11.30 22.47
CA PRO A 78 7.26 -11.54 21.03
C PRO A 78 6.19 -10.65 20.40
N PHE A 79 6.50 -10.10 19.22
CA PHE A 79 5.60 -9.22 18.47
C PHE A 79 5.59 -9.59 16.99
N GLY A 80 4.88 -8.77 16.18
CA GLY A 80 4.64 -9.05 14.77
C GLY A 80 3.40 -9.90 14.55
N PHE A 81 3.10 -10.18 13.30
CA PHE A 81 1.86 -10.85 12.88
C PHE A 81 1.67 -12.22 13.54
N ALA A 82 2.70 -13.05 13.60
CA ALA A 82 2.68 -14.38 14.24
C ALA A 82 3.30 -14.38 15.65
N LYS A 83 3.73 -13.22 16.16
CA LYS A 83 4.45 -13.11 17.44
C LYS A 83 5.68 -14.03 17.51
N ASP A 84 6.42 -14.11 16.43
CA ASP A 84 7.57 -15.00 16.23
C ASP A 84 8.93 -14.31 16.34
N GLN A 85 8.96 -12.99 16.62
CA GLN A 85 10.19 -12.21 16.74
C GLN A 85 10.27 -11.39 18.03
N LEU A 86 11.51 -11.18 18.51
CA LEU A 86 11.88 -10.24 19.56
C LEU A 86 12.52 -8.99 18.93
N ALA A 87 12.46 -7.85 19.59
CA ALA A 87 13.08 -6.63 19.09
C ALA A 87 14.61 -6.70 19.10
N LEU A 88 15.18 -7.15 20.22
CA LEU A 88 16.61 -7.50 20.33
C LEU A 88 16.73 -9.02 20.48
N LYS A 89 17.47 -9.65 19.59
CA LYS A 89 17.54 -11.11 19.52
C LYS A 89 18.31 -11.68 20.73
N ARG A 90 17.83 -12.82 21.18
CA ARG A 90 18.35 -13.56 22.34
C ARG A 90 18.76 -14.97 21.92
N GLY A 91 19.99 -15.35 22.21
CA GLY A 91 20.51 -16.68 21.97
C GLY A 91 20.74 -17.07 20.51
N LYS A 92 19.95 -16.53 19.55
CA LYS A 92 20.02 -16.93 18.14
C LYS A 92 19.59 -15.80 17.21
N VAL A 93 20.28 -15.68 16.08
CA VAL A 93 19.88 -14.86 14.92
C VAL A 93 19.44 -15.78 13.78
N ARG A 94 18.42 -15.34 13.01
CA ARG A 94 17.75 -16.13 11.96
C ARG A 94 17.83 -15.50 10.57
N CYS A 95 18.16 -14.20 10.49
CA CYS A 95 18.41 -13.51 9.22
C CYS A 95 19.31 -12.30 9.46
N ILE A 96 19.88 -11.75 8.39
CA ILE A 96 20.81 -10.61 8.42
C ILE A 96 20.18 -9.33 9.00
N ARG A 97 18.86 -9.24 9.09
CA ARG A 97 18.17 -8.08 9.71
C ARG A 97 18.18 -8.09 11.22
N ASP A 98 18.52 -9.23 11.84
CA ASP A 98 18.37 -9.43 13.27
C ASP A 98 19.20 -8.47 14.10
N GLU A 99 18.52 -7.74 14.96
CA GLU A 99 19.05 -6.75 15.88
C GLU A 99 19.61 -7.44 17.11
N VAL A 100 20.88 -7.20 17.44
CA VAL A 100 21.61 -7.86 18.54
C VAL A 100 21.82 -6.94 19.72
N ALA A 101 22.11 -5.67 19.44
CA ALA A 101 22.29 -4.64 20.45
C ALA A 101 21.82 -3.28 19.93
N ALA A 102 21.57 -2.35 20.85
CA ALA A 102 21.20 -0.99 20.50
C ALA A 102 21.83 0.01 21.49
N VAL A 103 22.16 1.19 21.00
CA VAL A 103 22.80 2.26 21.77
C VAL A 103 21.97 3.53 21.67
N ALA A 104 21.91 4.32 22.74
CA ALA A 104 21.45 5.72 22.71
C ALA A 104 22.54 6.63 23.26
N ALA A 105 22.89 7.65 22.48
CA ALA A 105 23.98 8.58 22.79
C ALA A 105 23.56 10.04 22.50
N GLU A 106 24.38 10.99 22.94
CA GLU A 106 24.11 12.42 22.80
C GLU A 106 24.19 12.92 21.36
N THR A 107 24.98 12.24 20.51
CA THR A 107 25.02 12.50 19.06
C THR A 107 25.01 11.19 18.28
N ALA A 108 24.71 11.28 16.98
CA ALA A 108 24.71 10.13 16.10
C ALA A 108 26.13 9.52 15.95
N GLU A 109 27.16 10.35 15.89
CA GLU A 109 28.57 9.93 15.76
C GLU A 109 29.00 9.14 17.00
N ILE A 110 28.61 9.59 18.21
CA ILE A 110 28.92 8.85 19.45
C ILE A 110 28.18 7.51 19.46
N ALA A 111 26.95 7.47 18.97
CA ALA A 111 26.19 6.23 18.87
C ALA A 111 26.83 5.23 17.89
N GLU A 112 27.33 5.71 16.75
CA GLU A 112 28.05 4.89 15.76
C GLU A 112 29.40 4.39 16.32
N GLU A 113 30.18 5.26 16.98
CA GLU A 113 31.40 4.85 17.66
C GLU A 113 31.14 3.79 18.74
N ALA A 114 30.07 3.98 19.52
CA ALA A 114 29.66 3.02 20.54
C ALA A 114 29.30 1.65 19.94
N LEU A 115 28.58 1.61 18.79
CA LEU A 115 28.31 0.34 18.10
C LEU A 115 29.60 -0.39 17.69
N ALA A 116 30.58 0.33 17.18
CA ALA A 116 31.87 -0.23 16.78
C ALA A 116 32.69 -0.77 17.98
N LEU A 117 32.33 -0.38 19.21
CA LEU A 117 32.96 -0.86 20.43
C LEU A 117 32.26 -2.09 21.04
N ILE A 118 31.18 -2.56 20.46
CA ILE A 118 30.46 -3.76 20.91
C ILE A 118 31.10 -4.98 20.23
N ASP A 119 31.58 -5.92 21.02
CA ASP A 119 32.12 -7.19 20.54
C ASP A 119 31.03 -8.27 20.62
N ALA A 120 30.61 -8.81 19.48
CA ALA A 120 29.62 -9.88 19.41
C ALA A 120 30.22 -11.13 18.76
N ASP A 121 30.22 -12.23 19.51
CA ASP A 121 30.73 -13.53 19.06
C ASP A 121 29.55 -14.43 18.62
N TYR A 122 29.69 -15.06 17.47
CA TYR A 122 28.70 -15.91 16.89
C TYR A 122 29.23 -17.31 16.57
N ALA A 123 28.39 -18.33 16.77
CA ALA A 123 28.62 -19.68 16.26
C ALA A 123 27.68 -19.93 15.07
N PRO A 124 28.20 -19.95 13.82
CA PRO A 124 27.36 -20.17 12.63
C PRO A 124 26.56 -21.46 12.71
N LEU A 125 25.35 -21.43 12.18
CA LEU A 125 24.45 -22.58 12.04
C LEU A 125 24.16 -22.84 10.56
N PRO A 126 23.82 -24.08 10.18
CA PRO A 126 23.31 -24.36 8.84
C PRO A 126 22.10 -23.48 8.52
N ALA A 127 22.07 -22.92 7.32
CA ALA A 127 21.00 -22.02 6.86
C ALA A 127 20.31 -22.60 5.61
N VAL A 128 19.06 -22.22 5.39
CA VAL A 128 18.26 -22.58 4.23
C VAL A 128 17.63 -21.32 3.63
N PHE A 129 17.74 -21.16 2.29
CA PHE A 129 17.33 -19.94 1.59
C PHE A 129 16.29 -20.20 0.51
N ASP A 130 16.16 -21.45 0.04
CA ASP A 130 15.11 -21.83 -0.90
C ASP A 130 13.88 -22.35 -0.15
N PRO A 131 12.68 -21.80 -0.38
CA PRO A 131 11.48 -22.17 0.36
C PRO A 131 11.05 -23.63 0.13
N LEU A 132 11.34 -24.24 -1.02
CA LEU A 132 11.02 -25.64 -1.25
C LEU A 132 12.05 -26.56 -0.57
N ALA A 133 13.34 -26.23 -0.65
CA ALA A 133 14.37 -26.94 0.09
C ALA A 133 14.18 -26.85 1.62
N ALA A 134 13.62 -25.75 2.11
CA ALA A 134 13.31 -25.59 3.54
C ALA A 134 12.25 -26.61 4.04
N LEU A 135 11.44 -27.14 3.17
CA LEU A 135 10.37 -28.11 3.51
C LEU A 135 10.84 -29.57 3.37
N GLU A 136 12.03 -29.82 2.83
CA GLU A 136 12.55 -31.17 2.70
C GLU A 136 12.90 -31.80 4.07
N PRO A 137 12.74 -33.11 4.21
CA PRO A 137 13.14 -33.81 5.43
C PRO A 137 14.62 -33.59 5.75
N GLY A 138 14.92 -33.13 6.97
CA GLY A 138 16.29 -32.85 7.41
C GLY A 138 16.82 -31.44 7.09
N ALA A 139 16.01 -30.58 6.48
CA ALA A 139 16.35 -29.17 6.30
C ALA A 139 16.64 -28.49 7.65
N PRO A 140 17.58 -27.51 7.68
CA PRO A 140 17.80 -26.71 8.89
C PRO A 140 16.52 -26.01 9.33
N VAL A 141 16.12 -26.19 10.58
CA VAL A 141 14.92 -25.58 11.15
C VAL A 141 15.21 -24.13 11.58
N VAL A 142 14.44 -23.18 11.08
CA VAL A 142 14.59 -21.75 11.38
C VAL A 142 14.11 -21.44 12.79
N HIS A 143 12.95 -22.02 13.21
CA HIS A 143 12.35 -21.89 14.54
C HIS A 143 12.29 -23.26 15.21
N GLU A 144 13.08 -23.46 16.26
CA GLU A 144 13.23 -24.77 16.92
C GLU A 144 11.94 -25.26 17.58
N GLU A 145 11.06 -24.34 17.95
CA GLU A 145 9.72 -24.62 18.50
C GLU A 145 8.75 -25.23 17.47
N LEU A 146 9.09 -25.13 16.18
CA LEU A 146 8.33 -25.71 15.08
C LEU A 146 8.95 -27.06 14.66
N ALA A 147 8.12 -28.02 14.30
CA ALA A 147 8.60 -29.32 13.82
C ALA A 147 9.20 -29.25 12.40
N THR A 148 8.81 -28.27 11.61
CA THR A 148 9.24 -28.06 10.22
C THR A 148 9.27 -26.56 9.93
N ASN A 149 9.86 -26.17 8.76
CA ASN A 149 9.78 -24.80 8.26
C ASN A 149 8.45 -24.48 7.56
N ALA A 150 7.48 -25.41 7.53
CA ALA A 150 6.17 -25.12 6.94
C ALA A 150 5.43 -24.06 7.78
N HIS A 151 5.00 -23.00 7.10
CA HIS A 151 4.26 -21.93 7.75
C HIS A 151 2.84 -22.39 8.13
N HIS A 152 2.29 -21.85 9.20
CA HIS A 152 0.92 -22.16 9.65
C HIS A 152 -0.16 -21.56 8.77
N LEU A 153 0.15 -20.46 8.04
CA LEU A 153 -0.77 -19.87 7.09
C LEU A 153 -0.86 -20.74 5.83
N ARG A 154 -2.08 -21.03 5.43
CA ARG A 154 -2.37 -21.76 4.22
C ARG A 154 -3.64 -21.19 3.57
N TYR A 155 -3.54 -20.92 2.27
CA TYR A 155 -4.66 -20.39 1.49
C TYR A 155 -5.05 -21.48 0.49
N ARG A 156 -6.23 -22.04 0.68
CA ARG A 156 -6.74 -23.10 -0.19
C ARG A 156 -8.19 -22.78 -0.57
N PHE A 157 -8.42 -22.67 -1.87
CA PHE A 157 -9.72 -22.37 -2.43
C PHE A 157 -10.02 -23.29 -3.63
N VAL A 158 -11.26 -23.78 -3.70
CA VAL A 158 -11.74 -24.56 -4.85
C VAL A 158 -13.17 -24.16 -5.12
N HIS A 159 -13.46 -23.78 -6.36
CA HIS A 159 -14.79 -23.47 -6.85
C HIS A 159 -15.03 -24.19 -8.19
N GLY A 160 -16.20 -24.82 -8.36
CA GLY A 160 -16.53 -25.57 -9.57
C GLY A 160 -15.81 -26.91 -9.72
N ASP A 161 -15.83 -27.47 -10.91
CA ASP A 161 -15.19 -28.74 -11.28
C ASP A 161 -13.98 -28.47 -12.18
N VAL A 162 -12.85 -28.21 -11.53
CA VAL A 162 -11.61 -27.75 -12.18
C VAL A 162 -11.04 -28.85 -13.08
N ASP A 163 -11.02 -30.11 -12.61
CA ASP A 163 -10.41 -31.20 -13.36
C ASP A 163 -11.19 -31.49 -14.64
N ARG A 164 -12.49 -31.58 -14.55
CA ARG A 164 -13.37 -31.73 -15.73
C ARG A 164 -13.20 -30.58 -16.73
N ALA A 165 -13.10 -29.33 -16.21
CA ALA A 165 -12.93 -28.16 -17.08
C ALA A 165 -11.59 -28.19 -17.85
N PHE A 166 -10.52 -28.76 -17.27
CA PHE A 166 -9.25 -28.99 -17.98
C PHE A 166 -9.36 -30.08 -18.99
N ASP A 167 -10.10 -31.20 -18.72
CA ASP A 167 -10.31 -32.29 -19.65
C ASP A 167 -11.14 -31.87 -20.89
N GLU A 168 -12.07 -30.92 -20.71
CA GLU A 168 -12.93 -30.40 -21.79
C GLU A 168 -12.28 -29.21 -22.56
N ALA A 169 -11.09 -28.75 -22.16
CA ALA A 169 -10.46 -27.57 -22.73
C ALA A 169 -9.94 -27.82 -24.16
N ALA A 170 -10.12 -26.81 -25.03
CA ALA A 170 -9.51 -26.80 -26.36
C ALA A 170 -8.06 -26.28 -26.33
N ALA A 171 -7.74 -25.44 -25.36
CA ALA A 171 -6.41 -24.89 -25.15
C ALA A 171 -6.10 -24.79 -23.64
N VAL A 172 -4.86 -25.12 -23.28
CA VAL A 172 -4.34 -25.01 -21.92
C VAL A 172 -2.95 -24.38 -21.99
N VAL A 173 -2.77 -23.32 -21.21
CA VAL A 173 -1.44 -22.71 -20.98
C VAL A 173 -1.03 -23.00 -19.55
N GLU A 174 0.19 -23.45 -19.36
CA GLU A 174 0.80 -23.68 -18.05
C GLU A 174 2.20 -23.09 -18.02
N ASP A 175 2.53 -22.36 -16.95
CA ASP A 175 3.87 -21.83 -16.71
C ASP A 175 4.09 -21.56 -15.22
N THR A 176 5.36 -21.35 -14.84
CA THR A 176 5.76 -20.95 -13.48
C THR A 176 6.43 -19.59 -13.51
N TYR A 177 5.75 -18.61 -12.97
CA TYR A 177 6.21 -17.21 -12.88
C TYR A 177 7.02 -17.01 -11.62
N ARG A 178 8.26 -16.48 -11.76
CA ARG A 178 9.19 -16.22 -10.65
C ARG A 178 9.37 -14.73 -10.44
N LEU A 179 9.19 -14.29 -9.21
CA LEU A 179 9.14 -12.88 -8.84
C LEU A 179 10.09 -12.66 -7.65
N ASN A 180 10.95 -11.66 -7.77
CA ASN A 180 12.02 -11.41 -6.82
C ASN A 180 11.65 -10.36 -5.77
N PHE A 181 12.52 -10.23 -4.75
CA PHE A 181 12.46 -9.11 -3.80
C PHE A 181 12.57 -7.76 -4.51
N VAL A 182 11.68 -6.84 -4.17
CA VAL A 182 11.82 -5.41 -4.47
C VAL A 182 11.50 -4.58 -3.22
N THR A 183 12.19 -3.46 -3.05
CA THR A 183 11.95 -2.55 -1.95
C THR A 183 11.07 -1.37 -2.39
N PRO A 184 10.27 -0.77 -1.48
CA PRO A 184 9.53 0.45 -1.77
C PRO A 184 10.40 1.65 -2.18
N ALA A 185 11.70 1.59 -1.91
CA ALA A 185 12.70 2.60 -2.26
C ALA A 185 12.29 4.03 -1.86
N CYS A 186 11.68 4.18 -0.68
CA CYS A 186 11.25 5.48 -0.16
C CYS A 186 12.44 6.46 -0.06
N LEU A 187 12.24 7.72 -0.45
CA LEU A 187 13.28 8.75 -0.33
C LEU A 187 13.60 9.05 1.14
N GLY A 188 12.58 9.20 1.99
CA GLY A 188 12.78 9.23 3.44
C GLY A 188 12.92 7.82 4.00
N THR A 189 13.94 7.59 4.80
CA THR A 189 14.21 6.31 5.47
C THR A 189 13.25 6.06 6.64
N MET A 190 13.32 4.90 7.27
CA MET A 190 12.52 4.64 8.47
C MET A 190 13.06 5.44 9.66
N VAL A 191 12.14 6.05 10.42
CA VAL A 191 12.44 6.81 11.63
C VAL A 191 11.42 6.48 12.72
N ALA A 192 11.90 6.31 13.94
CA ALA A 192 11.09 6.19 15.15
C ALA A 192 11.66 7.11 16.23
N ILE A 193 10.79 7.92 16.86
CA ILE A 193 11.16 8.73 18.02
C ILE A 193 10.25 8.31 19.17
N ALA A 194 10.84 8.04 20.32
CA ALA A 194 10.12 7.62 21.54
C ALA A 194 10.41 8.59 22.67
N ASP A 195 9.36 9.01 23.40
CA ASP A 195 9.46 9.82 24.61
C ASP A 195 8.53 9.30 25.69
N TRP A 196 9.08 9.02 26.88
CA TRP A 196 8.32 8.54 28.03
C TRP A 196 8.05 9.66 29.03
N GLU A 197 6.79 9.86 29.34
CA GLU A 197 6.40 10.71 30.47
C GLU A 197 6.71 10.01 31.81
N PRO A 198 6.96 10.78 32.88
CA PRO A 198 7.17 10.22 34.23
C PRO A 198 6.00 9.34 34.73
N ALA A 199 4.77 9.61 34.24
CA ALA A 199 3.57 8.83 34.55
C ALA A 199 3.51 7.46 33.85
N GLY A 200 4.47 7.17 32.95
CA GLY A 200 4.56 5.91 32.22
C GLY A 200 3.72 5.89 30.94
N ASN A 201 3.33 7.03 30.40
CA ASN A 201 2.78 7.17 29.07
C ASN A 201 3.92 7.32 28.06
N LEU A 202 3.71 6.76 26.87
CA LEU A 202 4.66 6.79 25.75
C LEU A 202 4.10 7.62 24.60
N THR A 203 4.84 8.61 24.15
CA THR A 203 4.58 9.28 22.87
C THR A 203 5.55 8.76 21.82
N MET A 204 5.01 8.30 20.69
CA MET A 204 5.77 7.82 19.54
C MET A 204 5.53 8.69 18.33
N TRP A 205 6.60 9.08 17.65
CA TRP A 205 6.55 9.61 16.29
C TRP A 205 7.13 8.54 15.36
N SER A 206 6.36 8.10 14.37
CA SER A 206 6.75 6.97 13.51
C SER A 206 6.32 7.17 12.07
N THR A 207 7.01 6.49 11.17
CA THR A 207 6.64 6.38 9.74
C THR A 207 5.46 5.43 9.49
N THR A 208 4.67 5.10 10.51
CA THR A 208 3.50 4.22 10.38
C THR A 208 2.43 4.79 9.46
N GLN A 209 1.68 3.93 8.79
CA GLN A 209 0.47 4.28 8.03
C GLN A 209 -0.83 3.77 8.71
N VAL A 210 -0.70 3.10 9.86
CA VAL A 210 -1.80 2.48 10.63
C VAL A 210 -1.73 2.85 12.12
N PRO A 211 -1.81 4.14 12.49
CA PRO A 211 -1.44 4.60 13.83
C PRO A 211 -2.21 3.96 14.98
N PHE A 212 -3.49 3.60 14.79
CA PHE A 212 -4.28 2.95 15.84
C PHE A 212 -3.94 1.46 16.02
N LEU A 213 -3.63 0.74 14.92
CA LEU A 213 -3.12 -0.61 15.01
C LEU A 213 -1.71 -0.61 15.59
N TYR A 214 -0.86 0.30 15.14
CA TYR A 214 0.48 0.53 15.68
C TYR A 214 0.43 0.81 17.20
N GLN A 215 -0.47 1.67 17.66
CA GLN A 215 -0.70 2.00 19.07
C GLN A 215 -1.00 0.74 19.90
N ARG A 216 -1.91 -0.10 19.41
CA ARG A 216 -2.29 -1.36 20.02
C ARG A 216 -1.10 -2.33 20.09
N ASP A 217 -0.46 -2.57 18.95
CA ASP A 217 0.55 -3.62 18.79
C ASP A 217 1.84 -3.25 19.52
N LEU A 218 2.24 -1.97 19.50
CA LEU A 218 3.37 -1.47 20.28
C LEU A 218 3.09 -1.54 21.79
N GLY A 219 1.88 -1.19 22.22
CA GLY A 219 1.47 -1.32 23.62
C GLY A 219 1.57 -2.76 24.09
N GLU A 220 1.14 -3.73 23.27
CA GLU A 220 1.26 -5.16 23.54
C GLU A 220 2.73 -5.63 23.61
N ALA A 221 3.55 -5.22 22.63
CA ALA A 221 4.98 -5.57 22.56
C ALA A 221 5.77 -5.05 23.77
N LEU A 222 5.42 -3.86 24.28
CA LEU A 222 6.05 -3.26 25.47
C LEU A 222 5.44 -3.67 26.79
N GLY A 223 4.35 -4.46 26.77
CA GLY A 223 3.65 -4.90 27.97
C GLY A 223 2.91 -3.79 28.72
N ILE A 224 2.54 -2.72 28.02
CA ILE A 224 1.71 -1.62 28.50
C ILE A 224 0.39 -1.63 27.76
N GLY A 225 -0.66 -0.99 28.27
CA GLY A 225 -1.90 -0.86 27.51
C GLY A 225 -1.72 0.07 26.29
N GLY A 226 -2.45 -0.17 25.21
CA GLY A 226 -2.49 0.75 24.07
C GLY A 226 -2.98 2.15 24.46
N ASP A 227 -3.79 2.26 25.51
CA ASP A 227 -4.24 3.53 26.12
C ASP A 227 -3.11 4.40 26.66
N ARG A 228 -1.94 3.82 26.92
CA ARG A 228 -0.73 4.52 27.35
C ARG A 228 0.21 4.91 26.20
N VAL A 229 -0.14 4.58 24.97
CA VAL A 229 0.66 4.91 23.79
C VAL A 229 -0.06 5.98 22.99
N ARG A 230 0.57 7.14 22.80
CA ARG A 230 0.14 8.17 21.88
C ARG A 230 0.99 8.13 20.63
N VAL A 231 0.37 8.11 19.46
CA VAL A 231 1.08 8.07 18.18
C VAL A 231 0.88 9.38 17.43
N LEU A 232 1.99 9.99 17.07
CA LEU A 232 2.05 11.18 16.21
C LEU A 232 2.66 10.78 14.86
N GLN A 233 1.98 11.18 13.79
CA GLN A 233 2.40 10.90 12.42
C GLN A 233 2.66 12.23 11.69
N PRO A 234 3.85 12.81 11.75
CA PRO A 234 4.23 13.96 10.94
C PRO A 234 4.36 13.55 9.46
N PRO A 235 4.57 14.51 8.55
CA PRO A 235 4.89 14.20 7.15
C PRO A 235 6.01 13.18 7.03
N VAL A 236 5.83 12.19 6.14
CA VAL A 236 6.80 11.12 5.88
C VAL A 236 7.33 11.21 4.46
N GLY A 237 8.56 10.75 4.23
CA GLY A 237 9.24 10.76 2.94
C GLY A 237 8.84 9.62 2.00
N GLY A 238 7.56 9.20 2.05
CA GLY A 238 7.01 8.05 1.34
C GLY A 238 6.77 6.87 2.27
N ASN A 239 5.83 5.99 1.86
CA ASN A 239 5.51 4.81 2.67
C ASN A 239 5.27 3.57 1.79
N PHE A 240 4.31 3.59 0.87
CA PHE A 240 3.99 2.55 -0.12
C PHE A 240 3.70 1.15 0.46
N GLY A 241 3.33 1.06 1.74
CA GLY A 241 3.03 -0.18 2.44
C GLY A 241 4.01 -0.55 3.54
N ARG A 242 5.25 -0.04 3.53
CA ARG A 242 6.28 -0.42 4.52
C ARG A 242 5.89 -0.12 5.97
N GLY A 243 5.04 0.88 6.23
CA GLY A 243 4.59 1.27 7.56
C GLY A 243 3.31 0.57 8.02
N LEU A 244 2.97 -0.60 7.49
CA LEU A 244 1.75 -1.34 7.83
C LEU A 244 1.88 -2.17 9.12
N ASP A 245 3.09 -2.36 9.64
CA ASP A 245 3.40 -3.14 10.82
C ASP A 245 4.21 -2.32 11.84
N ILE A 246 4.41 -2.83 13.05
CA ILE A 246 5.47 -2.40 13.95
C ILE A 246 6.74 -3.21 13.64
N TYR A 247 7.88 -2.56 13.74
CA TYR A 247 9.18 -3.18 13.47
C TYR A 247 10.11 -3.07 14.68
N PRO A 248 11.22 -3.82 14.71
CA PRO A 248 12.19 -3.72 15.79
C PRO A 248 12.64 -2.30 16.12
N ILE A 249 12.81 -1.43 15.13
CA ILE A 249 13.18 -0.01 15.32
C ILE A 249 12.23 0.71 16.28
N ASP A 250 10.91 0.46 16.19
CA ASP A 250 9.88 1.13 17.01
C ASP A 250 9.98 0.69 18.48
N VAL A 251 10.09 -0.63 18.68
CA VAL A 251 10.19 -1.24 20.02
C VAL A 251 11.52 -0.87 20.68
N ILE A 252 12.63 -0.91 19.92
CA ILE A 252 13.98 -0.56 20.40
C ILE A 252 14.05 0.92 20.80
N ALA A 253 13.50 1.83 19.98
CA ALA A 253 13.45 3.24 20.32
C ALA A 253 12.73 3.48 21.65
N ALA A 254 11.59 2.83 21.85
CA ALA A 254 10.83 2.91 23.09
C ALA A 254 11.61 2.31 24.29
N MET A 255 12.29 1.17 24.13
CA MET A 255 13.09 0.55 25.19
C MET A 255 14.31 1.43 25.57
N LEU A 256 15.03 1.95 24.59
CA LEU A 256 16.16 2.85 24.81
C LEU A 256 15.71 4.13 25.54
N ALA A 257 14.63 4.77 25.10
CA ALA A 257 14.10 5.98 25.72
C ALA A 257 13.67 5.73 27.18
N ARG A 258 13.10 4.55 27.47
CA ARG A 258 12.71 4.18 28.84
C ARG A 258 13.92 4.05 29.77
N VAL A 259 14.99 3.42 29.31
CA VAL A 259 16.23 3.23 30.09
C VAL A 259 16.99 4.54 30.25
N ALA A 260 17.15 5.30 29.15
CA ALA A 260 17.85 6.59 29.17
C ALA A 260 17.08 7.70 29.89
N ARG A 261 15.76 7.57 30.10
CA ARG A 261 14.83 8.59 30.61
C ARG A 261 14.94 9.93 29.87
N ARG A 262 15.12 9.82 28.56
CA ARG A 262 15.22 10.93 27.60
C ARG A 262 14.60 10.48 26.29
N PRO A 263 14.09 11.41 25.46
CA PRO A 263 13.64 11.07 24.12
C PRO A 263 14.78 10.41 23.32
N VAL A 264 14.45 9.37 22.53
CA VAL A 264 15.40 8.70 21.64
C VAL A 264 14.83 8.67 20.22
N LYS A 265 15.64 9.11 19.25
CA LYS A 265 15.40 9.02 17.83
C LYS A 265 16.30 7.95 17.22
N ILE A 266 15.72 6.98 16.55
CA ILE A 266 16.43 6.05 15.66
C ILE A 266 16.06 6.40 14.24
N GLU A 267 17.06 6.67 13.43
CA GLU A 267 16.93 6.98 12.02
C GLU A 267 17.82 6.05 11.22
N PHE A 268 17.23 5.31 10.27
CA PHE A 268 17.99 4.47 9.37
C PHE A 268 18.77 5.31 8.37
N ASP A 269 20.01 4.95 8.15
CA ASP A 269 20.72 5.40 6.97
C ASP A 269 20.22 4.66 5.70
N ARG A 270 20.79 4.98 4.55
CA ARG A 270 20.34 4.37 3.29
C ARG A 270 20.67 2.88 3.19
N VAL A 271 21.79 2.45 3.75
CA VAL A 271 22.17 1.02 3.78
C VAL A 271 21.23 0.25 4.70
N GLU A 272 20.94 0.79 5.89
CA GLU A 272 19.98 0.21 6.81
C GLU A 272 18.59 0.10 6.18
N GLU A 273 18.15 1.11 5.42
CA GLU A 273 16.87 1.07 4.71
C GLU A 273 16.80 -0.08 3.71
N PHE A 274 17.87 -0.33 2.92
CA PHE A 274 17.90 -1.45 1.98
C PHE A 274 17.99 -2.81 2.68
N VAL A 275 18.74 -2.90 3.77
CA VAL A 275 18.94 -4.16 4.49
C VAL A 275 17.75 -4.50 5.39
N ALA A 276 17.17 -3.54 6.11
CA ALA A 276 16.22 -3.78 7.19
C ALA A 276 14.76 -3.35 6.88
N CYS A 277 14.52 -2.56 5.84
CA CYS A 277 13.16 -2.20 5.44
C CYS A 277 12.41 -3.43 4.89
N PRO A 278 11.12 -3.59 5.20
CA PRO A 278 10.31 -4.65 4.57
C PRO A 278 10.20 -4.46 3.06
N THR A 279 10.17 -5.58 2.36
CA THR A 279 10.17 -5.66 0.90
C THR A 279 8.88 -6.31 0.39
N ARG A 280 8.64 -6.25 -0.91
CA ARG A 280 7.69 -7.12 -1.59
C ARG A 280 8.19 -8.56 -1.49
N GLU A 281 7.29 -9.49 -1.30
CA GLU A 281 7.58 -10.91 -1.16
C GLU A 281 8.12 -11.53 -2.47
N PRO A 282 9.18 -12.33 -2.40
CA PRO A 282 9.55 -13.19 -3.51
C PRO A 282 8.60 -14.39 -3.56
N CYS A 283 8.13 -14.72 -4.74
CA CYS A 283 7.22 -15.86 -4.91
C CYS A 283 7.40 -16.56 -6.26
N ALA A 284 6.93 -17.79 -6.31
CA ALA A 284 6.75 -18.54 -7.55
C ALA A 284 5.26 -18.90 -7.71
N ILE A 285 4.69 -18.56 -8.86
CA ILE A 285 3.28 -18.81 -9.18
C ILE A 285 3.23 -19.80 -10.34
N ARG A 286 2.93 -21.08 -10.04
CA ARG A 286 2.56 -22.03 -11.09
C ARG A 286 1.09 -21.79 -11.40
N LEU A 287 0.80 -21.40 -12.64
CA LEU A 287 -0.54 -21.11 -13.12
C LEU A 287 -0.86 -21.96 -14.33
N ARG A 288 -2.06 -22.52 -14.35
CA ARG A 288 -2.68 -23.17 -15.51
C ARG A 288 -3.98 -22.45 -15.84
N THR A 289 -4.18 -22.13 -17.11
CA THR A 289 -5.43 -21.52 -17.60
C THR A 289 -5.97 -22.33 -18.76
N ALA A 290 -7.25 -22.69 -18.71
CA ALA A 290 -7.97 -23.46 -19.71
C ALA A 290 -9.06 -22.64 -20.39
N ALA A 291 -9.22 -22.82 -21.71
CA ALA A 291 -10.30 -22.20 -22.49
C ALA A 291 -10.89 -23.17 -23.52
N ASP A 292 -12.14 -22.87 -23.91
CA ASP A 292 -12.79 -23.54 -25.03
C ASP A 292 -12.31 -23.00 -26.40
N ARG A 293 -12.82 -23.57 -27.49
CA ARG A 293 -12.45 -23.18 -28.86
C ARG A 293 -12.85 -21.75 -29.21
N ASP A 294 -13.88 -21.22 -28.56
CA ASP A 294 -14.36 -19.88 -28.77
C ASP A 294 -13.58 -18.85 -27.91
N GLY A 295 -12.66 -19.31 -27.05
CA GLY A 295 -11.84 -18.47 -26.17
C GLY A 295 -12.49 -18.18 -24.82
N ARG A 296 -13.62 -18.81 -24.44
CA ARG A 296 -14.16 -18.65 -23.09
C ARG A 296 -13.29 -19.39 -22.09
N LEU A 297 -12.90 -18.69 -21.03
CA LEU A 297 -12.15 -19.31 -19.93
C LEU A 297 -13.02 -20.35 -19.22
N LEU A 298 -12.48 -21.54 -19.05
CA LEU A 298 -13.12 -22.65 -18.36
C LEU A 298 -12.62 -22.82 -16.95
N ALA A 299 -11.30 -22.77 -16.75
CA ALA A 299 -10.70 -22.99 -15.44
C ALA A 299 -9.37 -22.24 -15.27
N ARG A 300 -9.03 -21.99 -14.01
CA ARG A 300 -7.68 -21.64 -13.53
C ARG A 300 -7.28 -22.53 -12.37
N ASP A 301 -6.03 -22.98 -12.38
CA ASP A 301 -5.40 -23.75 -11.30
C ASP A 301 -4.07 -23.07 -10.95
N ALA A 302 -3.99 -22.48 -9.76
CA ALA A 302 -2.83 -21.72 -9.31
C ALA A 302 -2.24 -22.35 -8.05
N HIS A 303 -0.91 -22.54 -8.03
CA HIS A 303 -0.16 -22.88 -6.83
C HIS A 303 0.91 -21.80 -6.60
N VAL A 304 0.86 -21.16 -5.43
CA VAL A 304 1.77 -20.09 -5.05
C VAL A 304 2.73 -20.56 -3.98
N THR A 305 4.03 -20.48 -4.26
CA THR A 305 5.09 -20.72 -3.28
C THR A 305 5.63 -19.38 -2.81
N ILE A 306 5.59 -19.14 -1.48
CA ILE A 306 6.06 -17.90 -0.84
C ILE A 306 7.26 -18.22 0.04
N ASP A 307 8.31 -17.42 -0.10
CA ASP A 307 9.38 -17.32 0.88
C ASP A 307 8.98 -16.30 1.96
N SER A 308 8.61 -16.78 3.15
CA SER A 308 8.26 -15.92 4.28
C SER A 308 9.46 -15.18 4.86
N GLY A 309 10.68 -15.67 4.57
CA GLY A 309 11.87 -15.25 5.28
C GLY A 309 11.88 -15.79 6.73
N ALA A 310 12.67 -15.17 7.59
CA ALA A 310 12.91 -15.65 8.94
C ALA A 310 11.75 -15.42 9.93
N TYR A 311 10.83 -14.49 9.62
CA TYR A 311 9.70 -14.13 10.47
C TYR A 311 8.46 -13.85 9.63
N THR A 312 7.29 -13.88 10.31
CA THR A 312 6.01 -13.60 9.68
C THR A 312 5.69 -12.11 9.73
N SER A 313 5.54 -11.50 8.58
CA SER A 313 4.93 -10.17 8.41
C SER A 313 3.87 -10.24 7.30
N TRP A 314 3.39 -9.10 6.86
CA TRP A 314 2.31 -9.00 5.88
C TRP A 314 2.62 -9.67 4.53
N GLY A 315 3.89 -9.85 4.15
CA GLY A 315 4.27 -10.56 2.93
C GLY A 315 3.72 -11.98 2.84
N SER A 316 3.64 -12.68 3.99
CA SER A 316 3.09 -14.05 4.05
C SER A 316 1.56 -14.12 3.88
N THR A 317 0.87 -12.99 3.88
CA THR A 317 -0.59 -12.93 3.72
C THR A 317 -1.05 -12.44 2.35
N THR A 318 -0.13 -12.08 1.46
CA THR A 318 -0.42 -11.64 0.08
C THR A 318 -1.20 -12.65 -0.78
N PRO A 319 -1.12 -13.99 -0.55
CA PRO A 319 -1.96 -14.95 -1.26
C PRO A 319 -3.46 -14.70 -1.16
N TYR A 320 -3.91 -14.02 -0.09
CA TYR A 320 -5.30 -13.57 0.05
C TYR A 320 -5.74 -12.68 -1.12
N VAL A 321 -4.88 -11.75 -1.57
CA VAL A 321 -5.15 -10.87 -2.70
C VAL A 321 -4.84 -11.55 -4.03
N MET A 322 -3.79 -12.39 -4.09
CA MET A 322 -3.47 -13.19 -5.28
C MET A 322 -4.64 -14.08 -5.70
N LEU A 323 -5.30 -14.74 -4.74
CA LEU A 323 -6.52 -15.50 -5.00
C LEU A 323 -7.60 -14.63 -5.64
N SER A 324 -7.79 -13.40 -5.14
CA SER A 324 -8.81 -12.48 -5.67
C SER A 324 -8.54 -12.11 -7.14
N THR A 325 -7.28 -11.97 -7.53
CA THR A 325 -6.88 -11.74 -8.92
C THR A 325 -7.12 -12.96 -9.79
N VAL A 326 -6.68 -14.15 -9.34
CA VAL A 326 -6.86 -15.40 -10.07
C VAL A 326 -8.34 -15.70 -10.33
N ALA A 327 -9.20 -15.43 -9.35
CA ALA A 327 -10.63 -15.72 -9.41
C ALA A 327 -11.48 -14.58 -10.01
N GLY A 328 -11.00 -13.32 -10.04
CA GLY A 328 -11.85 -12.15 -10.29
C GLY A 328 -11.43 -11.28 -11.47
N LEU A 329 -10.16 -11.35 -11.94
CA LEU A 329 -9.71 -10.47 -13.03
C LEU A 329 -10.52 -10.70 -14.32
N TYR A 330 -10.90 -11.93 -14.59
CA TYR A 330 -11.80 -12.32 -15.68
C TYR A 330 -12.88 -13.27 -15.16
N ARG A 331 -13.91 -13.48 -15.94
CA ARG A 331 -14.96 -14.49 -15.63
C ARG A 331 -14.39 -15.89 -15.84
N VAL A 332 -14.11 -16.56 -14.73
CA VAL A 332 -13.60 -17.94 -14.72
C VAL A 332 -14.50 -18.79 -13.83
N PRO A 333 -15.26 -19.76 -14.38
CA PRO A 333 -16.25 -20.51 -13.59
C PRO A 333 -15.63 -21.55 -12.64
N ASN A 334 -14.43 -22.06 -12.95
CA ASN A 334 -13.78 -23.08 -12.14
C ASN A 334 -12.39 -22.59 -11.70
N VAL A 335 -12.14 -22.56 -10.40
CA VAL A 335 -10.89 -22.04 -9.84
C VAL A 335 -10.38 -22.97 -8.75
N ARG A 336 -9.10 -23.34 -8.85
CA ARG A 336 -8.32 -23.95 -7.77
C ARG A 336 -7.17 -23.04 -7.44
N PHE A 337 -6.96 -22.80 -6.14
CA PHE A 337 -5.85 -22.01 -5.61
C PHE A 337 -5.31 -22.70 -4.37
N ASP A 338 -4.01 -22.89 -4.30
CA ASP A 338 -3.34 -23.43 -3.11
C ASP A 338 -1.99 -22.74 -2.90
N THR A 339 -1.45 -22.80 -1.68
CA THR A 339 -0.21 -22.16 -1.32
C THR A 339 0.74 -23.08 -0.59
N THR A 340 2.04 -22.87 -0.81
CA THR A 340 3.13 -23.35 0.03
C THR A 340 3.89 -22.16 0.56
N ILE A 341 3.94 -21.99 1.88
CA ILE A 341 4.63 -20.89 2.54
C ILE A 341 5.66 -21.51 3.48
N ALA A 342 6.90 -21.07 3.40
CA ALA A 342 7.99 -21.62 4.20
C ALA A 342 8.80 -20.52 4.89
N TYR A 343 9.26 -20.82 6.11
CA TYR A 343 10.31 -20.05 6.78
C TYR A 343 11.67 -20.38 6.16
N THR A 344 12.48 -19.36 5.94
CA THR A 344 13.86 -19.45 5.46
C THR A 344 14.77 -18.52 6.27
N ASN A 345 16.07 -18.58 6.02
CA ASN A 345 17.02 -17.61 6.63
C ASN A 345 17.21 -16.34 5.77
N ASN A 346 16.30 -16.09 4.83
CA ASN A 346 16.25 -14.83 4.09
C ASN A 346 15.63 -13.70 4.95
N PRO A 347 15.87 -12.43 4.59
CA PRO A 347 15.11 -11.31 5.13
C PRO A 347 13.60 -11.53 4.90
N TYR A 348 12.79 -11.27 5.95
CA TYR A 348 11.34 -11.40 5.84
C TYR A 348 10.73 -10.25 5.02
N SER A 349 9.66 -10.55 4.28
CA SER A 349 8.92 -9.60 3.46
C SER A 349 7.77 -8.97 4.22
N GLY A 350 7.35 -7.79 3.79
CA GLY A 350 6.23 -7.05 4.36
C GLY A 350 5.20 -6.67 3.30
N SER A 351 4.50 -5.57 3.52
CA SER A 351 3.55 -5.03 2.56
C SER A 351 4.23 -4.04 1.60
N MET A 352 3.86 -4.12 0.32
CA MET A 352 4.20 -3.12 -0.67
C MET A 352 3.02 -2.87 -1.61
N ARG A 353 2.90 -1.65 -2.14
CA ARG A 353 1.83 -1.16 -3.03
C ARG A 353 1.35 -2.22 -4.02
N GLY A 354 0.06 -2.57 -3.98
CA GLY A 354 -0.57 -3.62 -4.78
C GLY A 354 -0.68 -4.99 -4.11
N TYR A 355 0.17 -5.31 -3.11
CA TYR A 355 0.01 -6.40 -2.15
C TYR A 355 -0.35 -7.77 -2.76
N GLY A 356 0.58 -8.38 -3.53
CA GLY A 356 0.36 -9.66 -4.22
C GLY A 356 -0.41 -9.56 -5.55
N ASN A 357 -1.09 -8.45 -5.79
CA ASN A 357 -1.86 -8.25 -7.01
C ASN A 357 -0.94 -8.04 -8.25
N PRO A 358 0.14 -7.23 -8.21
CA PRO A 358 1.07 -7.15 -9.34
C PRO A 358 1.65 -8.49 -9.76
N GLU A 359 1.98 -9.34 -8.78
CA GLU A 359 2.54 -10.67 -8.97
C GLU A 359 1.56 -11.60 -9.68
N SER A 360 0.36 -11.73 -9.14
CA SER A 360 -0.69 -12.59 -9.73
C SER A 360 -1.22 -12.03 -11.04
N THR A 361 -1.28 -10.72 -11.22
CA THR A 361 -1.66 -10.07 -12.48
C THR A 361 -0.62 -10.34 -13.57
N PHE A 362 0.68 -10.30 -13.23
CA PHE A 362 1.74 -10.66 -14.16
C PHE A 362 1.54 -12.07 -14.72
N ALA A 363 1.28 -13.05 -13.86
CA ALA A 363 1.02 -14.43 -14.27
C ALA A 363 -0.25 -14.55 -15.12
N VAL A 364 -1.37 -14.00 -14.65
CA VAL A 364 -2.67 -14.09 -15.32
C VAL A 364 -2.65 -13.44 -16.70
N GLU A 365 -2.15 -12.22 -16.80
CA GLU A 365 -2.13 -11.48 -18.05
C GLU A 365 -1.11 -11.99 -19.06
N SER A 366 -0.01 -12.59 -18.59
CA SER A 366 0.92 -13.30 -19.45
C SER A 366 0.24 -14.48 -20.13
N GLN A 367 -0.55 -15.28 -19.38
CA GLN A 367 -1.27 -16.41 -19.94
C GLN A 367 -2.42 -16.01 -20.85
N MET A 368 -3.03 -14.83 -20.66
CA MET A 368 -4.05 -14.34 -21.60
C MET A 368 -3.49 -14.14 -23.02
N ASP A 369 -2.28 -13.57 -23.14
CA ASP A 369 -1.62 -13.43 -24.44
C ASP A 369 -1.14 -14.77 -25.02
N ASP A 370 -0.65 -15.66 -24.15
CA ASP A 370 -0.18 -16.99 -24.58
C ASP A 370 -1.35 -17.87 -25.03
N LEU A 371 -2.51 -17.75 -24.38
CA LEU A 371 -3.74 -18.45 -24.74
C LEU A 371 -4.35 -17.90 -26.04
N ALA A 372 -4.30 -16.57 -26.24
CA ALA A 372 -4.74 -15.94 -27.49
C ALA A 372 -3.96 -16.46 -28.70
N ASP A 373 -2.64 -16.57 -28.59
CA ASP A 373 -1.78 -17.14 -29.63
C ASP A 373 -2.13 -18.61 -29.91
N GLN A 374 -2.32 -19.44 -28.86
CA GLN A 374 -2.61 -20.86 -29.00
C GLN A 374 -3.97 -21.10 -29.70
N LEU A 375 -4.95 -20.23 -29.44
CA LEU A 375 -6.28 -20.31 -30.02
C LEU A 375 -6.39 -19.59 -31.39
N GLY A 376 -5.41 -18.75 -31.76
CA GLY A 376 -5.47 -17.91 -32.94
C GLY A 376 -6.54 -16.81 -32.83
N ILE A 377 -6.84 -16.36 -31.61
CA ILE A 377 -7.80 -15.30 -31.33
C ILE A 377 -7.05 -13.99 -31.05
N ASP A 378 -7.58 -12.85 -31.51
CA ASP A 378 -7.02 -11.55 -31.17
C ASP A 378 -6.97 -11.36 -29.65
N ARG A 379 -5.84 -10.85 -29.13
CA ARG A 379 -5.58 -10.70 -27.69
C ARG A 379 -6.54 -9.77 -26.98
N LEU A 380 -7.07 -8.74 -27.67
CA LEU A 380 -8.09 -7.85 -27.13
C LEU A 380 -9.47 -8.49 -27.15
N ASP A 381 -9.80 -9.24 -28.21
CA ASP A 381 -11.08 -9.92 -28.32
C ASP A 381 -11.21 -11.04 -27.29
N LEU A 382 -10.12 -11.79 -27.02
CA LEU A 382 -10.09 -12.76 -25.93
C LEU A 382 -10.40 -12.11 -24.57
N ARG A 383 -9.82 -10.95 -24.31
CA ARG A 383 -10.05 -10.18 -23.09
C ARG A 383 -11.47 -9.61 -23.01
N ARG A 384 -11.98 -9.05 -24.12
CA ARG A 384 -13.37 -8.55 -24.22
C ARG A 384 -14.41 -9.63 -23.93
N LEU A 385 -14.17 -10.82 -24.48
CA LEU A 385 -15.06 -11.97 -24.30
C LEU A 385 -15.20 -12.37 -22.83
N ASN A 386 -14.07 -12.34 -22.09
CA ASN A 386 -14.00 -12.81 -20.72
C ASN A 386 -14.07 -11.69 -19.67
N ALA A 387 -14.17 -10.43 -20.09
CA ALA A 387 -14.19 -9.28 -19.18
C ALA A 387 -15.34 -9.37 -18.17
N SER A 388 -15.04 -9.19 -16.89
CA SER A 388 -16.04 -9.01 -15.84
C SER A 388 -16.75 -7.67 -16.00
N LYS A 389 -17.98 -7.56 -15.52
CA LYS A 389 -18.84 -6.38 -15.67
C LYS A 389 -19.66 -6.11 -14.41
N SER A 390 -20.24 -4.94 -14.34
CA SER A 390 -21.21 -4.61 -13.29
C SER A 390 -22.35 -5.65 -13.21
N GLY A 391 -22.68 -6.06 -11.99
CA GLY A 391 -23.67 -7.09 -11.69
C GLY A 391 -23.10 -8.52 -11.63
N ASP A 392 -21.86 -8.76 -12.06
CA ASP A 392 -21.24 -10.07 -11.92
C ASP A 392 -20.90 -10.36 -10.45
N VAL A 393 -20.95 -11.65 -10.10
CA VAL A 393 -20.43 -12.18 -8.84
C VAL A 393 -19.34 -13.17 -9.16
N ASN A 394 -18.14 -12.96 -8.61
CA ASN A 394 -17.02 -13.84 -8.87
C ASN A 394 -17.08 -15.14 -8.03
N PRO A 395 -16.22 -16.14 -8.27
CA PRO A 395 -16.19 -17.39 -7.50
C PRO A 395 -16.05 -17.24 -5.99
N GLN A 396 -15.48 -16.15 -5.48
CA GLN A 396 -15.36 -15.87 -4.04
C GLN A 396 -16.60 -15.17 -3.45
N GLY A 397 -17.61 -14.84 -4.26
CA GLY A 397 -18.78 -14.10 -3.82
C GLY A 397 -18.61 -12.58 -3.82
N PHE A 398 -17.60 -12.04 -4.49
CA PHE A 398 -17.42 -10.59 -4.67
C PHE A 398 -18.46 -10.04 -5.63
N VAL A 399 -19.21 -9.04 -5.21
CA VAL A 399 -20.29 -8.41 -5.97
C VAL A 399 -19.76 -7.14 -6.64
N LEU A 400 -19.72 -7.13 -7.97
CA LEU A 400 -19.25 -6.00 -8.77
C LEU A 400 -20.40 -5.00 -8.97
N THR A 401 -20.56 -4.04 -8.07
CA THR A 401 -21.66 -3.05 -8.09
C THR A 401 -21.54 -2.09 -9.26
N SER A 402 -20.33 -1.56 -9.47
CA SER A 402 -19.94 -0.74 -10.62
C SER A 402 -18.57 -1.22 -11.10
N PHE A 403 -18.41 -1.54 -12.39
CA PHE A 403 -17.16 -2.13 -12.88
C PHE A 403 -17.00 -1.93 -14.38
N ALA A 404 -16.02 -1.10 -14.77
CA ALA A 404 -15.84 -0.63 -16.14
C ALA A 404 -14.62 -1.26 -16.83
N MET A 405 -14.44 -2.58 -16.69
CA MET A 405 -13.26 -3.29 -17.21
C MET A 405 -13.15 -3.18 -18.75
N ARG A 406 -14.27 -3.33 -19.45
CA ARG A 406 -14.30 -3.29 -20.92
C ARG A 406 -14.04 -1.88 -21.43
N GLU A 407 -14.63 -0.89 -20.79
CA GLU A 407 -14.44 0.53 -21.12
C GLU A 407 -12.97 0.94 -20.91
N CYS A 408 -12.31 0.45 -19.86
CA CYS A 408 -10.89 0.66 -19.63
C CYS A 408 -10.03 -0.01 -20.72
N LEU A 409 -10.35 -1.25 -21.10
CA LEU A 409 -9.67 -1.97 -22.17
C LEU A 409 -9.77 -1.22 -23.50
N ASP A 410 -10.98 -0.85 -23.91
CA ASP A 410 -11.22 -0.20 -25.19
C ASP A 410 -10.56 1.18 -25.23
N ALA A 411 -10.63 1.96 -24.15
CA ALA A 411 -9.96 3.26 -24.05
C ALA A 411 -8.43 3.15 -24.12
N ALA A 412 -7.83 2.14 -23.47
CA ALA A 412 -6.38 1.93 -23.53
C ALA A 412 -5.93 1.50 -24.94
N ALA A 413 -6.68 0.58 -25.57
CA ALA A 413 -6.39 0.08 -26.91
C ALA A 413 -6.53 1.18 -27.99
N GLU A 414 -7.55 2.02 -27.89
CA GLU A 414 -7.73 3.16 -28.80
C GLU A 414 -6.60 4.19 -28.65
N GLU A 415 -6.22 4.51 -27.43
CA GLU A 415 -5.27 5.59 -27.18
C GLU A 415 -3.82 5.19 -27.49
N ILE A 416 -3.42 3.91 -27.28
CA ILE A 416 -2.05 3.46 -27.58
C ILE A 416 -1.78 3.46 -29.08
N ALA A 417 -2.80 3.28 -29.91
CA ALA A 417 -2.70 3.29 -31.37
C ALA A 417 -2.46 4.69 -31.94
N LYS A 418 -2.71 5.76 -31.16
CA LYS A 418 -2.56 7.13 -31.62
C LYS A 418 -1.10 7.57 -31.62
N SER A 419 -0.63 8.08 -32.75
CA SER A 419 0.64 8.80 -32.92
C SER A 419 1.87 8.10 -32.30
N PRO A 420 2.21 6.86 -32.73
CA PRO A 420 3.41 6.22 -32.24
C PRO A 420 4.66 7.01 -32.67
N PRO A 421 5.68 7.17 -31.79
CA PRO A 421 6.91 7.85 -32.16
C PRO A 421 7.63 7.10 -33.29
N PRO A 422 8.52 7.79 -34.07
CA PRO A 422 9.32 7.12 -35.10
C PRO A 422 10.12 5.95 -34.51
N LEU A 423 10.13 4.81 -35.23
CA LEU A 423 10.93 3.66 -34.86
C LEU A 423 12.36 3.81 -35.37
N ALA A 424 13.36 3.58 -34.55
CA ALA A 424 14.75 3.59 -34.97
C ALA A 424 15.04 2.45 -35.97
N PRO A 425 15.89 2.68 -36.98
CA PRO A 425 16.23 1.64 -37.95
C PRO A 425 16.77 0.38 -37.27
N GLY A 426 16.25 -0.78 -37.65
CA GLY A 426 16.65 -2.07 -37.11
C GLY A 426 16.00 -2.45 -35.78
N TRP A 427 15.38 -1.51 -35.09
CA TRP A 427 14.66 -1.79 -33.84
C TRP A 427 13.33 -2.52 -34.12
N LYS A 428 12.88 -3.29 -33.14
CA LYS A 428 11.59 -4.03 -33.19
C LYS A 428 10.59 -3.36 -32.24
N ARG A 429 9.36 -3.20 -32.70
CA ARG A 429 8.29 -2.60 -31.92
C ARG A 429 7.23 -3.60 -31.53
N GLY A 430 6.71 -3.47 -30.30
CA GLY A 430 5.56 -4.24 -29.86
C GLY A 430 4.64 -3.43 -28.95
N VAL A 431 3.38 -3.85 -28.92
CA VAL A 431 2.34 -3.34 -28.04
C VAL A 431 1.82 -4.48 -27.18
N GLY A 432 1.75 -4.27 -25.88
CA GLY A 432 1.21 -5.24 -24.94
C GLY A 432 0.17 -4.64 -24.02
N TYR A 433 -0.68 -5.50 -23.49
CA TYR A 433 -1.80 -5.12 -22.64
C TYR A 433 -1.76 -5.86 -21.31
N GLY A 434 -2.24 -5.20 -20.25
CA GLY A 434 -2.45 -5.78 -18.94
C GLY A 434 -3.68 -5.17 -18.28
N GLY A 435 -4.58 -6.03 -17.80
CA GLY A 435 -5.73 -5.63 -17.00
C GLY A 435 -5.45 -5.82 -15.50
N MET A 436 -6.30 -5.26 -14.64
CA MET A 436 -6.26 -5.52 -13.22
C MET A 436 -7.65 -5.56 -12.59
N PHE A 437 -7.73 -6.26 -11.48
CA PHE A 437 -8.86 -6.33 -10.57
C PHE A 437 -8.38 -5.94 -9.17
N HIS A 438 -9.04 -4.97 -8.52
CA HIS A 438 -8.64 -4.54 -7.18
C HIS A 438 -9.82 -4.04 -6.36
N VAL A 439 -9.68 -4.00 -5.04
CA VAL A 439 -10.63 -3.36 -4.14
C VAL A 439 -10.60 -1.84 -4.34
N GLY A 440 -11.76 -1.20 -4.33
CA GLY A 440 -11.92 0.24 -4.48
C GLY A 440 -12.83 0.87 -3.43
N GLY A 441 -13.47 0.02 -2.59
CA GLY A 441 -14.41 0.40 -1.55
C GLY A 441 -14.03 -0.06 -0.15
N GLY A 442 -12.71 -0.14 0.14
CA GLY A 442 -12.18 -0.75 1.36
C GLY A 442 -11.83 -2.22 1.19
N ALA A 443 -11.27 -2.83 2.24
CA ALA A 443 -10.99 -4.27 2.28
C ALA A 443 -11.16 -4.78 3.71
N ARG A 444 -12.20 -5.55 3.94
CA ARG A 444 -12.51 -6.08 5.27
C ARG A 444 -11.60 -7.26 5.64
N ILE A 445 -10.44 -6.94 6.13
CA ILE A 445 -9.47 -7.90 6.71
C ILE A 445 -9.52 -7.91 8.25
N TYR A 446 -10.14 -6.90 8.85
CA TYR A 446 -10.42 -6.81 10.29
C TYR A 446 -11.93 -6.81 10.53
N ARG A 447 -12.33 -6.92 11.81
CA ARG A 447 -13.75 -6.87 12.21
C ARG A 447 -14.44 -5.58 11.80
N SER A 448 -13.72 -4.47 11.72
CA SER A 448 -14.18 -3.20 11.14
C SER A 448 -13.17 -2.73 10.10
N ASP A 449 -13.66 -2.22 8.98
CA ASP A 449 -12.89 -1.49 7.96
C ASP A 449 -13.27 0.01 7.99
N GLY A 450 -13.72 0.50 9.14
CA GLY A 450 -14.30 1.81 9.28
C GLY A 450 -13.30 2.94 9.45
N CYS A 451 -13.83 4.16 9.40
CA CYS A 451 -13.17 5.42 9.71
C CYS A 451 -14.12 6.36 10.44
N GLY A 452 -13.61 7.05 11.46
CA GLY A 452 -14.31 8.15 12.12
C GLY A 452 -13.93 9.50 11.54
N ALA A 453 -14.87 10.45 11.58
CA ALA A 453 -14.66 11.83 11.22
C ALA A 453 -15.49 12.77 12.14
N ILE A 454 -14.92 13.92 12.46
CA ILE A 454 -15.58 15.01 13.17
C ILE A 454 -15.45 16.26 12.32
N VAL A 455 -16.56 16.95 12.08
CA VAL A 455 -16.57 18.24 11.37
C VAL A 455 -17.07 19.32 12.31
N LYS A 456 -16.36 20.44 12.39
CA LYS A 456 -16.70 21.61 13.18
C LYS A 456 -16.74 22.83 12.27
N LEU A 457 -17.78 23.64 12.40
CA LEU A 457 -17.88 24.98 11.81
C LEU A 457 -17.87 26.02 12.94
N ASP A 458 -16.92 26.93 12.91
CA ASP A 458 -16.78 27.98 13.91
C ASP A 458 -17.53 29.26 13.52
N ASP A 459 -17.52 30.25 14.43
CA ASP A 459 -18.20 31.54 14.27
C ASP A 459 -17.44 32.56 13.38
N PHE A 460 -16.32 32.13 12.78
CA PHE A 460 -15.59 32.82 11.71
C PHE A 460 -15.86 32.20 10.33
N GLY A 461 -16.70 31.17 10.27
CA GLY A 461 -17.00 30.44 9.04
C GLY A 461 -15.90 29.45 8.60
N LYS A 462 -14.96 29.16 9.49
CA LYS A 462 -13.90 28.20 9.26
C LYS A 462 -14.40 26.80 9.61
N VAL A 463 -14.08 25.83 8.75
CA VAL A 463 -14.41 24.42 8.93
C VAL A 463 -13.16 23.65 9.32
N THR A 464 -13.26 22.82 10.34
CA THR A 464 -12.21 21.87 10.71
C THR A 464 -12.73 20.45 10.55
N LEU A 465 -12.07 19.66 9.70
CA LEU A 465 -12.23 18.23 9.61
C LEU A 465 -11.19 17.56 10.49
N ILE A 466 -11.62 16.77 11.48
CA ILE A 466 -10.75 15.89 12.26
C ILE A 466 -11.07 14.45 11.79
N THR A 467 -10.10 13.76 11.21
CA THR A 467 -10.31 12.44 10.60
C THR A 467 -9.30 11.41 11.11
N GLY A 468 -9.72 10.15 11.21
CA GLY A 468 -8.84 9.03 11.52
C GLY A 468 -7.84 8.71 10.40
N ALA A 469 -8.14 9.09 9.15
CA ALA A 469 -7.32 8.76 7.99
C ALA A 469 -5.92 9.38 8.04
N SER A 470 -4.92 8.60 7.65
CA SER A 470 -3.51 9.01 7.64
C SER A 470 -3.08 9.55 6.27
N GLU A 471 -2.32 10.67 6.27
CA GLU A 471 -1.61 11.18 5.10
C GLU A 471 -0.22 10.57 5.03
N ILE A 472 0.10 9.90 3.92
CA ILE A 472 1.41 9.27 3.67
C ILE A 472 2.09 9.77 2.37
N GLY A 473 1.58 10.90 1.85
CA GLY A 473 2.02 11.53 0.60
C GLY A 473 1.03 11.38 -0.56
N GLN A 474 -0.08 10.62 -0.38
CA GLN A 474 -1.08 10.38 -1.42
C GLN A 474 -2.01 11.57 -1.67
N GLY A 475 -2.12 12.54 -0.74
CA GLY A 475 -2.96 13.73 -0.89
C GLY A 475 -4.37 13.56 -0.35
N SER A 476 -4.57 12.66 0.60
CA SER A 476 -5.86 12.42 1.26
C SER A 476 -6.43 13.65 1.93
N GLU A 477 -5.62 14.48 2.58
CA GLU A 477 -6.07 15.72 3.21
C GLU A 477 -6.75 16.66 2.21
N THR A 478 -6.20 16.76 1.00
CA THR A 478 -6.79 17.61 -0.05
C THR A 478 -8.14 17.06 -0.49
N VAL A 479 -8.24 15.76 -0.78
CA VAL A 479 -9.48 15.15 -1.28
C VAL A 479 -10.56 15.14 -0.19
N LEU A 480 -10.21 14.85 1.05
CA LEU A 480 -11.16 14.87 2.17
C LEU A 480 -11.67 16.29 2.45
N ALA A 481 -10.80 17.31 2.36
CA ALA A 481 -11.22 18.70 2.43
C ALA A 481 -12.17 19.09 1.29
N MET A 482 -11.93 18.61 0.06
CA MET A 482 -12.83 18.84 -1.10
C MET A 482 -14.22 18.24 -0.87
N ILE A 483 -14.29 17.02 -0.30
CA ILE A 483 -15.56 16.37 0.05
C ILE A 483 -16.34 17.19 1.08
N VAL A 484 -15.68 17.66 2.12
CA VAL A 484 -16.31 18.50 3.16
C VAL A 484 -16.73 19.86 2.59
N ALA A 485 -15.88 20.51 1.80
CA ALA A 485 -16.16 21.79 1.16
C ALA A 485 -17.39 21.72 0.26
N GLU A 486 -17.48 20.69 -0.60
CA GLU A 486 -18.63 20.46 -1.47
C GLU A 486 -19.91 20.22 -0.66
N THR A 487 -19.84 19.36 0.35
CA THR A 487 -20.99 18.98 1.19
C THR A 487 -21.57 20.19 1.92
N LEU A 488 -20.70 21.02 2.49
CA LEU A 488 -21.09 22.22 3.23
C LEU A 488 -21.33 23.44 2.33
N GLY A 489 -20.94 23.41 1.05
CA GLY A 489 -21.03 24.55 0.16
C GLY A 489 -20.12 25.70 0.59
N VAL A 490 -18.90 25.42 1.05
CA VAL A 490 -17.89 26.44 1.43
C VAL A 490 -16.72 26.43 0.44
N PRO A 491 -15.98 27.55 0.29
CA PRO A 491 -14.70 27.54 -0.40
C PRO A 491 -13.73 26.57 0.26
N LEU A 492 -12.90 25.87 -0.56
CA LEU A 492 -11.96 24.87 -0.07
C LEU A 492 -10.95 25.44 0.95
N GLU A 493 -10.56 26.66 0.79
CA GLU A 493 -9.61 27.38 1.64
C GLU A 493 -10.13 27.59 3.08
N ARG A 494 -11.43 27.43 3.28
CA ARG A 494 -12.04 27.50 4.63
C ARG A 494 -12.00 26.18 5.38
N VAL A 495 -11.57 25.09 4.75
CA VAL A 495 -11.52 23.76 5.37
C VAL A 495 -10.10 23.42 5.81
N ASP A 496 -9.85 23.24 7.09
CA ASP A 496 -8.63 22.66 7.63
C ASP A 496 -8.81 21.18 7.96
N VAL A 497 -7.71 20.42 7.93
CA VAL A 497 -7.71 18.97 8.23
C VAL A 497 -6.73 18.71 9.37
N ILE A 498 -7.16 17.91 10.36
CA ILE A 498 -6.35 17.41 11.48
C ILE A 498 -6.43 15.88 11.48
N ASN A 499 -5.27 15.22 11.36
CA ASN A 499 -5.20 13.76 11.22
C ASN A 499 -3.90 13.12 11.73
N SER A 500 -3.08 13.85 12.49
CA SER A 500 -1.74 13.35 12.83
C SER A 500 -1.59 12.78 14.25
N ASP A 501 -2.58 12.88 15.13
CA ASP A 501 -2.47 12.59 16.56
C ASP A 501 -3.58 11.66 17.05
N THR A 502 -3.24 10.45 17.51
CA THR A 502 -4.21 9.46 17.99
C THR A 502 -4.97 9.91 19.25
N SER A 503 -4.48 10.89 20.00
CA SER A 503 -5.19 11.43 21.16
C SER A 503 -6.31 12.41 20.80
N VAL A 504 -6.33 12.90 19.56
CA VAL A 504 -7.30 13.90 19.07
C VAL A 504 -8.25 13.33 18.04
N ARG A 505 -7.74 12.52 17.12
CA ARG A 505 -8.50 12.01 15.98
C ARG A 505 -9.34 10.77 16.34
N PRO A 506 -10.49 10.58 15.69
CA PRO A 506 -11.26 9.36 15.84
C PRO A 506 -10.55 8.16 15.20
N TRP A 507 -10.97 6.95 15.57
CA TRP A 507 -10.39 5.70 15.11
C TRP A 507 -10.50 5.52 13.58
N ASP A 508 -9.46 4.94 12.98
CA ASP A 508 -9.40 4.44 11.60
C ASP A 508 -8.48 3.22 11.55
N VAL A 509 -8.78 2.24 10.71
CA VAL A 509 -7.95 1.05 10.58
C VAL A 509 -6.60 1.35 9.90
N GLY A 510 -6.50 2.44 9.14
CA GLY A 510 -5.26 2.91 8.51
C GLY A 510 -5.35 3.10 7.01
N THR A 511 -4.25 3.60 6.43
CA THR A 511 -4.12 3.83 4.99
C THR A 511 -3.54 2.60 4.30
N HIS A 512 -4.40 1.77 3.72
CA HIS A 512 -4.08 0.57 2.94
C HIS A 512 -5.22 0.24 1.98
N ALA A 513 -5.06 -0.77 1.12
CA ALA A 513 -6.10 -1.32 0.25
C ALA A 513 -6.88 -0.25 -0.53
N SER A 514 -6.25 0.85 -0.88
CA SER A 514 -6.83 1.99 -1.63
C SER A 514 -8.12 2.58 -1.01
N ARG A 515 -8.34 2.41 0.30
CA ARG A 515 -9.61 2.66 0.99
C ARG A 515 -9.90 4.11 1.37
N THR A 516 -8.85 4.95 1.51
CA THR A 516 -8.97 6.26 2.19
C THR A 516 -10.02 7.16 1.56
N THR A 517 -10.01 7.37 0.24
CA THR A 517 -11.00 8.21 -0.44
C THR A 517 -12.42 7.69 -0.25
N PHE A 518 -12.63 6.38 -0.31
CA PHE A 518 -13.95 5.77 -0.18
C PHE A 518 -14.47 5.80 1.27
N VAL A 519 -13.69 5.24 2.18
CA VAL A 519 -14.14 5.02 3.58
C VAL A 519 -14.08 6.32 4.39
N ALA A 520 -12.91 6.97 4.44
CA ALA A 520 -12.77 8.23 5.17
C ALA A 520 -13.55 9.37 4.49
N GLY A 521 -13.68 9.35 3.15
CA GLY A 521 -14.50 10.28 2.41
C GLY A 521 -15.97 10.19 2.77
N ASN A 522 -16.53 8.98 2.92
CA ASN A 522 -17.91 8.80 3.39
C ASN A 522 -18.09 9.27 4.85
N ALA A 523 -17.15 8.93 5.75
CA ALA A 523 -17.19 9.42 7.13
C ALA A 523 -17.20 10.96 7.19
N ALA A 524 -16.29 11.60 6.43
CA ALA A 524 -16.20 13.06 6.34
C ALA A 524 -17.48 13.68 5.74
N ARG A 525 -18.03 13.09 4.67
CA ARG A 525 -19.28 13.52 4.06
C ARG A 525 -20.45 13.45 5.05
N LEU A 526 -20.62 12.30 5.72
CA LEU A 526 -21.69 12.08 6.69
C LEU A 526 -21.60 13.05 7.88
N ALA A 527 -20.40 13.33 8.40
CA ALA A 527 -20.21 14.31 9.46
C ALA A 527 -20.53 15.74 8.97
N ALA A 528 -20.10 16.10 7.76
CA ALA A 528 -20.40 17.38 7.13
C ALA A 528 -21.91 17.55 6.85
N ASP A 529 -22.59 16.52 6.38
CA ASP A 529 -24.06 16.54 6.18
C ASP A 529 -24.82 16.83 7.50
N LYS A 530 -24.37 16.24 8.62
CA LYS A 530 -24.93 16.52 9.94
C LYS A 530 -24.69 17.99 10.38
N VAL A 531 -23.49 18.53 10.15
CA VAL A 531 -23.21 19.94 10.43
C VAL A 531 -24.02 20.87 9.55
N LYS A 532 -24.20 20.52 8.27
CA LYS A 532 -25.08 21.24 7.34
C LYS A 532 -26.53 21.28 7.84
N ALA A 533 -27.05 20.16 8.30
CA ALA A 533 -28.40 20.09 8.85
C ALA A 533 -28.55 21.02 10.08
N GLN A 534 -27.59 20.99 11.02
CA GLN A 534 -27.54 21.88 12.19
C GLN A 534 -27.52 23.36 11.77
N LEU A 535 -26.70 23.71 10.76
CA LEU A 535 -26.58 25.07 10.23
C LEU A 535 -27.92 25.53 9.62
N LEU A 536 -28.58 24.70 8.83
CA LEU A 536 -29.87 25.00 8.21
C LEU A 536 -30.99 25.16 9.27
N GLU A 537 -31.03 24.32 10.30
CA GLU A 537 -31.95 24.46 11.43
C GLU A 537 -31.78 25.80 12.16
N MET A 538 -30.52 26.21 12.41
CA MET A 538 -30.23 27.50 13.06
C MET A 538 -30.60 28.67 12.16
N ALA A 539 -30.36 28.59 10.86
CA ALA A 539 -30.72 29.58 9.87
C ALA A 539 -32.26 29.67 9.68
N ALA A 540 -32.98 28.55 9.75
CA ALA A 540 -34.42 28.48 9.64
C ALA A 540 -35.13 29.41 10.65
N VAL A 541 -34.62 29.45 11.89
CA VAL A 541 -35.12 30.38 12.94
C VAL A 541 -34.92 31.82 12.54
N GLN A 542 -33.79 32.15 11.94
CA GLN A 542 -33.45 33.54 11.55
C GLN A 542 -34.23 34.02 10.32
N PHE A 543 -34.47 33.10 9.38
CA PHE A 543 -35.23 33.39 8.16
C PHE A 543 -36.76 33.33 8.39
N GLY A 544 -37.23 32.64 9.43
CA GLY A 544 -38.65 32.29 9.57
C GLY A 544 -39.13 31.38 8.47
N GLU A 545 -38.26 30.50 7.94
CA GLU A 545 -38.52 29.54 6.88
C GLU A 545 -38.17 28.12 7.38
N PRO A 546 -38.79 27.09 6.86
CA PRO A 546 -38.40 25.72 7.19
C PRO A 546 -36.98 25.42 6.65
N ALA A 547 -36.18 24.62 7.36
CA ALA A 547 -34.84 24.25 6.94
C ALA A 547 -34.79 23.61 5.53
N THR A 548 -35.85 22.92 5.13
CA THR A 548 -36.00 22.32 3.80
C THR A 548 -36.17 23.31 2.65
N ALA A 549 -36.44 24.59 2.96
CA ALA A 549 -36.54 25.69 1.98
C ALA A 549 -35.22 26.47 1.85
N LEU A 550 -34.18 26.03 2.57
CA LEU A 550 -32.88 26.70 2.61
C LEU A 550 -31.81 25.88 1.88
N GLY A 551 -30.98 26.58 1.10
CA GLY A 551 -29.80 26.04 0.45
C GLY A 551 -28.51 26.61 1.01
N VAL A 552 -27.40 25.97 0.67
CA VAL A 552 -26.04 26.41 1.05
C VAL A 552 -25.17 26.53 -0.19
N ARG A 553 -24.40 27.62 -0.30
CA ARG A 553 -23.40 27.80 -1.37
C ARG A 553 -22.44 28.95 -1.04
N GLY A 554 -21.16 28.76 -1.31
CA GLY A 554 -20.11 29.77 -1.18
C GLY A 554 -19.97 30.36 0.23
N GLY A 555 -20.34 29.62 1.30
CA GLY A 555 -20.34 30.11 2.68
C GLY A 555 -21.59 30.92 3.05
N TRP A 556 -22.65 30.82 2.25
CA TRP A 556 -23.93 31.47 2.51
C TRP A 556 -25.03 30.42 2.66
N VAL A 557 -25.92 30.65 3.62
CA VAL A 557 -27.26 30.04 3.66
C VAL A 557 -28.22 31.01 2.99
N PHE A 558 -29.06 30.50 2.09
CA PHE A 558 -30.02 31.32 1.34
C PHE A 558 -31.39 30.62 1.25
N VAL A 559 -32.43 31.41 1.02
CA VAL A 559 -33.76 30.89 0.76
C VAL A 559 -33.84 30.47 -0.71
N GLU A 560 -34.11 29.20 -1.01
CA GLU A 560 -34.02 28.65 -2.38
C GLU A 560 -34.91 29.40 -3.39
N ARG A 561 -36.14 29.81 -2.98
CA ARG A 561 -37.09 30.60 -3.80
C ARG A 561 -36.69 32.08 -3.95
N ASP A 562 -35.77 32.60 -3.10
CA ASP A 562 -35.33 34.00 -3.06
C ASP A 562 -33.83 34.07 -2.70
N PRO A 563 -32.92 33.66 -3.61
CA PRO A 563 -31.47 33.56 -3.31
C PRO A 563 -30.79 34.85 -2.84
N PRO A 564 -31.25 36.09 -3.17
CA PRO A 564 -30.74 37.30 -2.56
C PRO A 564 -30.98 37.38 -1.05
N ARG A 565 -32.00 36.71 -0.50
CA ARG A 565 -32.28 36.57 0.93
C ARG A 565 -31.35 35.53 1.53
N ARG A 566 -30.16 35.96 1.95
CA ARG A 566 -29.08 35.11 2.42
C ARG A 566 -28.37 35.63 3.64
N LEU A 567 -27.76 34.72 4.42
CA LEU A 567 -26.92 34.98 5.59
C LEU A 567 -25.57 34.27 5.46
N GLN A 568 -24.50 34.93 5.89
CA GLN A 568 -23.19 34.26 6.01
C GLN A 568 -23.20 33.23 7.13
N TYR A 569 -22.42 32.19 7.00
CA TYR A 569 -22.29 31.14 8.02
C TYR A 569 -21.86 31.71 9.38
N GLU A 570 -20.96 32.68 9.37
CA GLU A 570 -20.52 33.40 10.56
C GLU A 570 -21.70 34.08 11.33
N ALA A 571 -22.63 34.65 10.59
CA ALA A 571 -23.81 35.29 11.19
C ALA A 571 -24.75 34.23 11.80
N VAL A 572 -24.96 33.12 11.11
CA VAL A 572 -25.80 32.01 11.60
C VAL A 572 -25.17 31.38 12.84
N ALA A 573 -23.87 31.05 12.80
CA ALA A 573 -23.15 30.46 13.92
C ALA A 573 -23.15 31.34 15.16
N ARG A 574 -22.84 32.65 15.03
CA ARG A 574 -22.88 33.63 16.15
C ARG A 574 -24.25 33.75 16.75
N ALA A 575 -25.30 33.81 15.94
CA ALA A 575 -26.68 33.87 16.46
C ALA A 575 -27.02 32.58 17.24
N GLY A 576 -26.51 31.43 16.83
CA GLY A 576 -26.63 30.18 17.57
C GLY A 576 -25.93 30.21 18.92
N HIS A 577 -24.71 30.74 18.97
CA HIS A 577 -23.94 30.86 20.23
C HIS A 577 -24.61 31.78 21.24
N PHE A 578 -25.11 32.96 20.81
CA PHE A 578 -25.52 34.00 21.74
C PHE A 578 -27.02 34.13 21.94
N ARG A 579 -27.84 33.65 20.99
CA ARG A 579 -29.30 33.81 21.03
C ARG A 579 -30.10 32.54 21.27
N SER A 580 -29.54 31.36 20.94
CA SER A 580 -30.24 30.07 20.94
C SER A 580 -29.78 29.11 22.03
N GLY A 581 -29.30 29.63 23.17
CA GLY A 581 -28.91 28.80 24.31
C GLY A 581 -27.57 28.11 24.17
N GLY A 582 -26.63 28.68 23.39
CA GLY A 582 -25.23 28.25 23.35
C GLY A 582 -24.99 27.00 22.50
N ARG A 583 -25.49 26.95 21.27
CA ARG A 583 -25.24 25.84 20.33
C ARG A 583 -23.90 26.02 19.61
N VAL A 584 -23.12 24.95 19.49
CA VAL A 584 -21.94 24.85 18.62
C VAL A 584 -22.28 23.96 17.41
N LEU A 585 -21.69 24.27 16.25
CA LEU A 585 -21.85 23.50 15.03
C LEU A 585 -20.74 22.46 14.95
N VAL A 586 -21.01 21.27 15.45
CA VAL A 586 -20.10 20.13 15.44
C VAL A 586 -20.88 18.84 15.30
N ALA A 587 -20.36 17.92 14.48
CA ALA A 587 -20.93 16.58 14.37
C ALA A 587 -19.84 15.56 14.08
N GLU A 588 -20.10 14.33 14.50
CA GLU A 588 -19.27 13.17 14.22
C GLU A 588 -20.01 12.16 13.35
N ALA A 589 -19.25 11.36 12.62
CA ALA A 589 -19.74 10.18 11.94
C ALA A 589 -18.67 9.08 11.95
N PHE A 590 -19.15 7.84 11.93
CA PHE A 590 -18.33 6.67 11.68
C PHE A 590 -18.92 5.95 10.48
N TYR A 591 -18.10 5.66 9.47
CA TYR A 591 -18.51 4.88 8.33
C TYR A 591 -17.72 3.57 8.29
N ASP A 592 -18.44 2.46 8.33
CA ASP A 592 -17.92 1.11 8.14
C ASP A 592 -18.63 0.52 6.90
N PRO A 593 -17.91 0.19 5.83
CA PRO A 593 -18.52 -0.29 4.58
C PRO A 593 -19.39 -1.54 4.82
N PRO A 594 -20.53 -1.70 4.11
CA PRO A 594 -21.42 -2.85 4.21
C PRO A 594 -20.82 -4.09 3.54
N THR A 595 -19.79 -4.66 4.14
CA THR A 595 -18.97 -5.76 3.64
C THR A 595 -18.88 -6.90 4.63
N THR A 596 -18.41 -8.07 4.18
CA THR A 596 -18.21 -9.26 5.03
C THR A 596 -16.76 -9.71 4.95
N MET A 597 -16.23 -10.20 6.07
CA MET A 597 -14.95 -10.94 6.05
C MET A 597 -15.12 -12.22 5.24
N LEU A 598 -14.03 -12.68 4.62
CA LEU A 598 -14.02 -14.03 4.07
C LEU A 598 -14.17 -15.05 5.20
N ASP A 599 -14.95 -16.08 4.92
CA ASP A 599 -15.08 -17.25 5.80
C ASP A 599 -13.87 -18.18 5.69
N LYS A 600 -13.93 -19.33 6.35
CA LYS A 600 -12.87 -20.35 6.31
C LYS A 600 -12.62 -20.96 4.92
N ASP A 601 -13.57 -20.83 4.02
CA ASP A 601 -13.53 -21.31 2.63
C ASP A 601 -13.24 -20.16 1.65
N PHE A 602 -12.82 -18.99 2.15
CA PHE A 602 -12.51 -17.77 1.39
C PHE A 602 -13.69 -17.22 0.60
N GLN A 603 -14.93 -17.40 1.10
CA GLN A 603 -16.16 -16.86 0.56
C GLN A 603 -16.61 -15.61 1.34
N GLY A 604 -17.09 -14.59 0.64
CA GLY A 604 -17.59 -13.35 1.23
C GLY A 604 -17.48 -12.18 0.26
N ASN A 605 -17.88 -10.96 0.69
CA ASN A 605 -17.74 -9.75 -0.10
C ASN A 605 -16.95 -8.70 0.68
N VAL A 606 -15.63 -8.66 0.50
CA VAL A 606 -14.70 -7.90 1.34
C VAL A 606 -14.66 -6.41 1.05
N SER A 607 -15.16 -5.97 -0.10
CA SER A 607 -15.12 -4.57 -0.53
C SER A 607 -16.50 -4.08 -0.95
N ALA A 608 -16.86 -2.85 -0.61
CA ALA A 608 -18.12 -2.24 -1.03
C ALA A 608 -18.11 -1.87 -2.53
N ALA A 609 -16.95 -1.65 -3.11
CA ALA A 609 -16.76 -1.42 -4.53
C ALA A 609 -15.46 -2.08 -5.01
N TYR A 610 -15.44 -2.55 -6.25
CA TYR A 610 -14.25 -3.04 -6.93
C TYR A 610 -13.91 -2.12 -8.09
N THR A 611 -12.63 -2.05 -8.42
CA THR A 611 -12.12 -1.22 -9.50
C THR A 611 -11.34 -2.07 -10.51
N SER A 612 -11.32 -1.62 -11.74
CA SER A 612 -10.55 -2.19 -12.84
C SER A 612 -9.68 -1.13 -13.50
N ALA A 613 -8.62 -1.57 -14.13
CA ALA A 613 -7.87 -0.76 -15.07
C ALA A 613 -7.32 -1.62 -16.19
N PHE A 614 -7.05 -0.99 -17.32
CA PHE A 614 -6.23 -1.55 -18.37
C PHE A 614 -5.09 -0.62 -18.70
N GLN A 615 -3.91 -1.21 -18.85
CA GLN A 615 -2.74 -0.50 -19.35
C GLN A 615 -2.30 -1.11 -20.68
N ALA A 616 -1.88 -0.25 -21.57
CA ALA A 616 -1.23 -0.60 -22.81
C ALA A 616 0.19 -0.04 -22.81
N ALA A 617 1.19 -0.85 -23.11
CA ALA A 617 2.59 -0.43 -23.23
C ALA A 617 3.06 -0.56 -24.66
N LEU A 618 3.74 0.48 -25.18
CA LEU A 618 4.44 0.46 -26.45
C LEU A 618 5.93 0.44 -26.17
N VAL A 619 6.61 -0.60 -26.65
CA VAL A 619 8.05 -0.76 -26.48
C VAL A 619 8.78 -0.81 -27.82
N ASP A 620 9.99 -0.28 -27.83
CA ASP A 620 10.97 -0.48 -28.89
C ASP A 620 12.15 -1.27 -28.33
N ILE A 621 12.61 -2.29 -29.06
CA ILE A 621 13.68 -3.17 -28.65
C ILE A 621 14.83 -3.07 -29.62
N ASP A 622 16.02 -2.78 -29.11
CA ASP A 622 17.27 -2.85 -29.82
C ASP A 622 17.72 -4.33 -29.88
N PRO A 623 17.73 -4.97 -31.06
CA PRO A 623 18.09 -6.39 -31.14
C PRO A 623 19.56 -6.66 -30.84
N ASP A 624 20.45 -5.69 -31.01
CA ASP A 624 21.89 -5.89 -30.80
C ASP A 624 22.27 -5.91 -29.32
N THR A 625 21.58 -5.09 -28.50
CA THR A 625 21.86 -4.95 -27.07
C THR A 625 20.81 -5.61 -26.17
N GLY A 626 19.63 -5.91 -26.72
CA GLY A 626 18.46 -6.36 -25.95
C GLY A 626 17.81 -5.25 -25.11
N ARG A 627 18.21 -3.98 -25.30
CA ARG A 627 17.62 -2.85 -24.58
C ARG A 627 16.14 -2.70 -24.94
N VAL A 628 15.30 -2.68 -23.91
CA VAL A 628 13.87 -2.37 -24.00
C VAL A 628 13.67 -0.91 -23.66
N ALA A 629 13.20 -0.13 -24.63
CA ALA A 629 12.80 1.26 -24.42
C ALA A 629 11.28 1.36 -24.41
N VAL A 630 10.70 1.58 -23.25
CA VAL A 630 9.25 1.85 -23.14
C VAL A 630 9.02 3.26 -23.68
N ARG A 631 8.20 3.39 -24.72
CA ARG A 631 7.96 4.67 -25.40
C ARG A 631 6.70 5.36 -24.93
N LYS A 632 5.67 4.57 -24.68
CA LYS A 632 4.37 5.08 -24.23
C LYS A 632 3.70 4.07 -23.32
N VAL A 633 3.06 4.56 -22.26
CA VAL A 633 2.14 3.80 -21.44
C VAL A 633 0.81 4.53 -21.41
N VAL A 634 -0.24 3.86 -21.84
CA VAL A 634 -1.61 4.34 -21.67
C VAL A 634 -2.23 3.59 -20.51
N SER A 635 -2.84 4.33 -19.59
CA SER A 635 -3.50 3.74 -18.42
C SER A 635 -4.93 4.25 -18.32
N ALA A 636 -5.90 3.38 -18.60
CA ALA A 636 -7.32 3.65 -18.40
C ALA A 636 -7.76 3.05 -17.05
N HIS A 637 -8.27 3.90 -16.16
CA HIS A 637 -8.64 3.54 -14.79
C HIS A 637 -10.09 3.86 -14.48
N ASP A 638 -10.82 2.87 -13.98
CA ASP A 638 -12.12 3.03 -13.36
C ASP A 638 -11.97 3.64 -11.96
N VAL A 639 -12.34 4.91 -11.83
CA VAL A 639 -12.19 5.69 -10.58
C VAL A 639 -13.54 6.02 -9.92
N GLY A 640 -14.63 5.45 -10.43
CA GLY A 640 -15.97 5.90 -10.05
C GLY A 640 -16.16 7.34 -10.51
N ARG A 641 -16.02 8.33 -9.62
CA ARG A 641 -15.89 9.75 -9.93
C ARG A 641 -14.50 10.26 -9.61
N ALA A 642 -13.89 10.96 -10.51
CA ALA A 642 -12.62 11.66 -10.29
C ALA A 642 -12.85 12.91 -9.43
N LEU A 643 -12.69 12.80 -8.11
CA LEU A 643 -12.87 13.95 -7.19
C LEU A 643 -11.85 15.06 -7.43
N ASN A 644 -10.59 14.68 -7.67
CA ASN A 644 -9.50 15.56 -8.07
C ASN A 644 -8.73 14.90 -9.22
N PRO A 645 -9.06 15.22 -10.49
CA PRO A 645 -8.46 14.57 -11.66
C PRO A 645 -6.93 14.60 -11.67
N ALA A 646 -6.31 15.76 -11.43
CA ALA A 646 -4.84 15.87 -11.44
C ALA A 646 -4.17 15.03 -10.33
N ALA A 647 -4.77 14.92 -9.14
CA ALA A 647 -4.26 14.09 -8.08
C ALA A 647 -4.41 12.59 -8.42
N ALA A 648 -5.52 12.21 -9.06
CA ALA A 648 -5.76 10.85 -9.53
C ALA A 648 -4.73 10.45 -10.61
N GLU A 649 -4.49 11.30 -11.61
CA GLU A 649 -3.44 11.11 -12.61
C GLU A 649 -2.06 10.96 -11.96
N GLY A 650 -1.74 11.79 -10.96
CA GLY A 650 -0.48 11.71 -10.22
C GLY A 650 -0.29 10.36 -9.49
N GLN A 651 -1.36 9.76 -8.95
CA GLN A 651 -1.31 8.42 -8.36
C GLN A 651 -1.02 7.34 -9.41
N VAL A 652 -1.61 7.46 -10.59
CA VAL A 652 -1.38 6.52 -11.71
C VAL A 652 0.05 6.64 -12.21
N HIS A 653 0.57 7.87 -12.42
CA HIS A 653 1.96 8.12 -12.84
C HIS A 653 2.96 7.47 -11.87
N GLY A 654 2.80 7.70 -10.56
CA GLY A 654 3.65 7.09 -9.55
C GLY A 654 3.53 5.55 -9.47
N GLY A 655 2.36 5.00 -9.79
CA GLY A 655 2.16 3.56 -9.93
C GLY A 655 2.88 2.98 -11.14
N ILE A 656 2.79 3.66 -12.30
CA ILE A 656 3.48 3.26 -13.54
C ILE A 656 5.00 3.29 -13.34
N HIS A 657 5.54 4.35 -12.73
CA HIS A 657 6.97 4.45 -12.41
C HIS A 657 7.47 3.22 -11.65
N MET A 658 6.81 2.89 -10.53
CA MET A 658 7.14 1.73 -9.71
C MET A 658 6.97 0.40 -10.48
N GLY A 659 5.93 0.28 -11.30
CA GLY A 659 5.69 -0.91 -12.11
C GLY A 659 6.68 -1.10 -13.25
N LEU A 660 7.19 -0.03 -13.85
CA LEU A 660 8.26 -0.10 -14.86
C LEU A 660 9.58 -0.57 -14.24
N GLY A 661 9.92 -0.07 -13.05
CA GLY A 661 11.04 -0.57 -12.28
C GLY A 661 10.92 -2.07 -12.01
N TYR A 662 9.76 -2.51 -11.50
CA TYR A 662 9.48 -3.92 -11.25
C TYR A 662 9.57 -4.79 -12.52
N ALA A 663 9.14 -4.26 -13.65
CA ALA A 663 9.17 -4.98 -14.93
C ALA A 663 10.59 -5.17 -15.48
N LEU A 664 11.49 -4.16 -15.37
CA LEU A 664 12.69 -4.08 -16.20
C LEU A 664 14.01 -3.88 -15.43
N SER A 665 14.00 -3.36 -14.20
CA SER A 665 15.27 -2.94 -13.56
C SER A 665 15.40 -3.20 -12.07
N GLU A 666 14.29 -3.15 -11.31
CA GLU A 666 14.35 -3.25 -9.85
C GLU A 666 14.46 -4.70 -9.39
N LYS A 667 15.55 -5.02 -8.71
CA LYS A 667 15.80 -6.29 -8.06
C LYS A 667 16.65 -6.07 -6.82
N LEU A 668 16.11 -6.36 -5.65
CA LEU A 668 16.92 -6.45 -4.44
C LEU A 668 17.65 -7.80 -4.47
N VAL A 669 18.94 -7.77 -4.74
CA VAL A 669 19.75 -8.99 -4.85
C VAL A 669 20.01 -9.52 -3.45
N VAL A 670 19.50 -10.72 -3.18
CA VAL A 670 19.70 -11.45 -1.93
C VAL A 670 20.37 -12.76 -2.26
N GLU A 671 21.59 -12.96 -1.78
CA GLU A 671 22.37 -14.20 -1.99
C GLU A 671 22.81 -14.77 -0.65
N GLN A 672 22.49 -16.02 -0.41
CA GLN A 672 22.76 -16.70 0.87
C GLN A 672 22.32 -15.87 2.09
N GLY A 673 21.15 -15.24 1.99
CA GLY A 673 20.59 -14.39 3.04
C GLY A 673 21.21 -13.00 3.15
N GLN A 674 22.26 -12.67 2.38
CA GLN A 674 22.92 -11.37 2.36
C GLN A 674 22.26 -10.44 1.32
N VAL A 675 21.93 -9.23 1.72
CA VAL A 675 21.46 -8.19 0.81
C VAL A 675 22.67 -7.52 0.15
N LEU A 676 22.82 -7.69 -1.16
CA LEU A 676 23.94 -7.14 -1.93
C LEU A 676 23.62 -5.77 -2.53
N SER A 677 22.38 -5.49 -2.88
CA SER A 677 21.95 -4.17 -3.37
C SER A 677 21.64 -3.26 -2.18
N GLN A 678 22.60 -2.46 -1.75
CA GLN A 678 22.50 -1.65 -0.53
C GLN A 678 22.37 -0.14 -0.79
N THR A 679 22.43 0.27 -2.05
CA THR A 679 22.35 1.69 -2.44
C THR A 679 21.57 1.86 -3.74
N PHE A 680 21.17 3.09 -4.07
CA PHE A 680 20.58 3.41 -5.39
C PHE A 680 21.58 3.30 -6.56
N MET A 681 22.85 2.99 -6.30
CA MET A 681 23.82 2.63 -7.34
C MET A 681 23.65 1.18 -7.80
N ASP A 682 23.23 0.31 -6.88
CA ASP A 682 23.09 -1.13 -7.11
C ASP A 682 21.63 -1.53 -7.34
N TYR A 683 20.68 -0.71 -6.87
CA TYR A 683 19.25 -0.88 -7.04
C TYR A 683 18.70 0.17 -8.00
N ALA A 684 18.43 -0.24 -9.23
CA ALA A 684 18.15 0.65 -10.34
C ALA A 684 16.66 1.03 -10.43
N VAL A 685 16.27 2.16 -9.85
CA VAL A 685 14.96 2.77 -10.07
C VAL A 685 14.97 3.56 -11.40
N PHE A 686 13.81 3.65 -12.07
CA PHE A 686 13.65 4.49 -13.24
C PHE A 686 13.92 5.96 -12.90
N LYS A 687 14.68 6.65 -13.75
CA LYS A 687 14.97 8.09 -13.61
C LYS A 687 13.97 8.89 -14.45
N ALA A 688 13.94 10.19 -14.22
CA ALA A 688 13.02 11.07 -14.93
C ALA A 688 13.18 11.04 -16.47
N ASP A 689 14.41 10.87 -16.97
CA ASP A 689 14.73 10.77 -18.40
C ASP A 689 14.48 9.36 -18.99
N ASP A 690 14.30 8.35 -18.16
CA ASP A 690 13.91 7.00 -18.59
C ASP A 690 12.39 6.84 -18.72
N MET A 691 11.61 7.80 -18.18
CA MET A 691 10.15 7.71 -18.19
C MET A 691 9.55 7.86 -19.58
N PRO A 692 8.61 6.97 -19.97
CA PRO A 692 7.88 7.07 -21.22
C PRO A 692 6.87 8.23 -21.21
N GLU A 693 6.30 8.52 -22.39
CA GLU A 693 5.03 9.24 -22.45
C GLU A 693 3.96 8.46 -21.67
N ILE A 694 3.29 9.11 -20.73
CA ILE A 694 2.19 8.51 -19.95
C ILE A 694 0.90 9.24 -20.28
N VAL A 695 -0.11 8.48 -20.72
CA VAL A 695 -1.47 9.01 -20.97
C VAL A 695 -2.43 8.32 -20.03
N VAL A 696 -3.11 9.10 -19.18
CA VAL A 696 -4.12 8.59 -18.25
C VAL A 696 -5.52 8.89 -18.80
N ARG A 697 -6.41 7.89 -18.72
CA ARG A 697 -7.82 8.00 -19.00
C ARG A 697 -8.61 7.61 -17.76
N LEU A 698 -9.24 8.56 -17.11
CA LEU A 698 -10.09 8.33 -15.96
C LEU A 698 -11.50 7.95 -16.46
N ILE A 699 -11.90 6.72 -16.19
CA ILE A 699 -13.22 6.18 -16.54
C ILE A 699 -14.12 6.32 -15.32
N GLU A 700 -15.25 7.02 -15.49
CA GLU A 700 -16.19 7.29 -14.41
C GLU A 700 -17.36 6.30 -14.41
N SER A 701 -17.22 5.19 -13.69
CA SER A 701 -18.31 4.26 -13.39
C SER A 701 -18.89 4.57 -12.01
N ILE A 702 -19.69 5.61 -11.92
CA ILE A 702 -20.21 6.17 -10.67
C ILE A 702 -20.69 5.07 -9.72
N ASP A 703 -20.07 4.96 -8.54
CA ASP A 703 -20.44 3.99 -7.51
C ASP A 703 -21.46 4.57 -6.53
N ALA A 704 -22.54 3.83 -6.27
CA ALA A 704 -23.65 4.32 -5.43
C ALA A 704 -23.21 4.51 -3.96
N GLU A 705 -22.28 3.71 -3.46
CA GLU A 705 -21.81 3.77 -2.08
C GLU A 705 -20.65 4.76 -1.91
N GLY A 706 -19.92 5.10 -2.99
CA GLY A 706 -18.77 5.99 -2.92
C GLY A 706 -19.13 7.45 -2.61
N PRO A 707 -18.28 8.21 -1.92
CA PRO A 707 -18.51 9.63 -1.68
C PRO A 707 -18.54 10.36 -3.02
N PHE A 708 -19.68 10.98 -3.37
CA PHE A 708 -19.96 11.55 -4.69
C PHE A 708 -19.77 10.58 -5.86
N GLY A 709 -19.75 9.28 -5.61
CA GLY A 709 -19.57 8.25 -6.63
C GLY A 709 -18.11 7.79 -6.85
N ALA A 710 -17.18 8.20 -6.00
CA ALA A 710 -15.75 7.90 -6.16
C ALA A 710 -15.39 6.48 -5.69
N LYS A 711 -14.31 5.94 -6.23
CA LYS A 711 -13.62 4.72 -5.79
C LYS A 711 -12.18 5.02 -5.36
N GLY A 712 -11.56 4.07 -4.65
CA GLY A 712 -10.14 4.13 -4.30
C GLY A 712 -9.21 3.92 -5.50
N LEU A 713 -8.03 4.56 -5.48
CA LEU A 713 -7.07 4.56 -6.60
C LEU A 713 -5.61 4.36 -6.16
N GLY A 714 -5.33 4.23 -4.85
CA GLY A 714 -3.97 4.32 -4.31
C GLY A 714 -2.97 3.30 -4.87
N GLU A 715 -3.40 2.07 -5.19
CA GLU A 715 -2.52 0.96 -5.57
C GLU A 715 -2.66 0.53 -7.03
N SER A 716 -3.81 0.76 -7.64
CA SER A 716 -4.16 0.21 -8.96
C SER A 716 -3.16 0.56 -10.08
N GLY A 717 -2.49 1.71 -10.00
CA GLY A 717 -1.54 2.17 -11.02
C GLY A 717 -0.32 1.27 -11.23
N VAL A 718 0.13 0.52 -10.21
CA VAL A 718 1.31 -0.36 -10.31
C VAL A 718 0.98 -1.75 -10.87
N ILE A 719 -0.28 -2.18 -10.71
CA ILE A 719 -0.67 -3.59 -10.85
C ILE A 719 -0.46 -4.14 -12.27
N PRO A 720 -0.95 -3.53 -13.36
CA PRO A 720 -0.89 -4.14 -14.69
C PRO A 720 0.40 -3.86 -15.47
N VAL A 721 1.29 -2.99 -14.97
CA VAL A 721 2.45 -2.47 -15.73
C VAL A 721 3.37 -3.59 -16.23
N ALA A 722 3.81 -4.48 -15.30
CA ALA A 722 4.78 -5.52 -15.64
C ALA A 722 4.23 -6.48 -16.68
N ALA A 723 2.95 -6.82 -16.60
CA ALA A 723 2.27 -7.65 -17.59
C ALA A 723 2.17 -6.96 -18.96
N ALA A 724 1.78 -5.68 -18.99
CA ALA A 724 1.68 -4.92 -20.23
C ALA A 724 3.06 -4.82 -20.94
N VAL A 725 4.12 -4.56 -20.18
CA VAL A 725 5.50 -4.52 -20.71
C VAL A 725 5.95 -5.88 -21.22
N ARG A 726 5.75 -6.98 -20.43
CA ARG A 726 6.08 -8.34 -20.86
C ARG A 726 5.37 -8.72 -22.16
N ASN A 727 4.09 -8.41 -22.26
CA ASN A 727 3.28 -8.70 -23.43
C ASN A 727 3.70 -7.86 -24.65
N ALA A 728 4.14 -6.61 -24.43
CA ALA A 728 4.71 -5.78 -25.49
C ALA A 728 6.07 -6.32 -26.01
N ILE A 729 6.92 -6.83 -25.11
CA ILE A 729 8.18 -7.50 -25.52
C ILE A 729 7.88 -8.74 -26.33
N LYS A 730 6.93 -9.57 -25.87
CA LYS A 730 6.50 -10.76 -26.63
C LYS A 730 5.96 -10.39 -28.01
N ASP A 731 5.17 -9.35 -28.14
CA ASP A 731 4.66 -8.86 -29.42
C ASP A 731 5.80 -8.44 -30.38
N ALA A 732 6.83 -7.79 -29.84
CA ALA A 732 7.98 -7.32 -30.65
C ALA A 732 8.88 -8.43 -31.16
N ILE A 733 9.15 -9.46 -30.34
CA ILE A 733 10.20 -10.47 -30.63
C ILE A 733 9.74 -11.93 -30.53
N GLY A 734 8.49 -12.20 -30.15
CA GLY A 734 7.93 -13.55 -30.04
C GLY A 734 8.38 -14.31 -28.77
N ALA A 735 9.28 -13.76 -27.95
CA ALA A 735 9.82 -14.44 -26.78
C ALA A 735 8.91 -14.30 -25.55
N ARG A 736 8.82 -15.36 -24.74
CA ARG A 736 8.06 -15.43 -23.51
C ARG A 736 8.98 -15.25 -22.31
N PHE A 737 8.58 -14.43 -21.35
CA PHE A 737 9.30 -14.23 -20.11
C PHE A 737 8.38 -14.54 -18.92
N ALA A 738 8.88 -15.35 -18.00
CA ALA A 738 8.18 -15.80 -16.80
C ALA A 738 8.88 -15.33 -15.50
N GLU A 739 9.87 -14.44 -15.61
CA GLU A 739 10.62 -13.91 -14.48
C GLU A 739 10.70 -12.38 -14.56
N LEU A 740 10.70 -11.71 -13.39
CA LEU A 740 10.93 -10.27 -13.28
C LEU A 740 12.19 -10.00 -12.44
N PRO A 741 12.92 -8.91 -12.76
CA PRO A 741 12.77 -8.05 -13.93
C PRO A 741 13.22 -8.75 -15.22
N ILE A 742 12.65 -8.31 -16.36
CA ILE A 742 13.08 -8.76 -17.70
C ILE A 742 14.31 -7.97 -18.10
N THR A 743 15.49 -8.57 -18.06
CA THR A 743 16.75 -7.90 -18.32
C THR A 743 17.09 -7.82 -19.80
N SER A 744 17.91 -6.81 -20.18
CA SER A 744 18.41 -6.70 -21.55
C SER A 744 19.18 -7.93 -22.03
N GLU A 745 19.88 -8.61 -21.12
CA GLU A 745 20.60 -9.85 -21.42
C GLU A 745 19.65 -10.98 -21.80
N GLN A 746 18.56 -11.18 -21.04
CA GLN A 746 17.51 -12.16 -21.35
C GLN A 746 16.86 -11.88 -22.71
N VAL A 747 16.52 -10.61 -22.98
CA VAL A 747 15.93 -10.18 -24.25
C VAL A 747 16.89 -10.44 -25.41
N ARG A 748 18.15 -10.07 -25.30
CA ARG A 748 19.17 -10.30 -26.33
C ARG A 748 19.35 -11.79 -26.60
N SER A 749 19.46 -12.61 -25.55
CA SER A 749 19.63 -14.06 -25.67
C SER A 749 18.45 -14.71 -26.39
N SER A 750 17.23 -14.20 -26.18
CA SER A 750 16.00 -14.70 -26.85
C SER A 750 15.90 -14.33 -28.32
N ILE A 751 16.59 -13.27 -28.79
CA ILE A 751 16.61 -12.85 -30.21
C ILE A 751 17.64 -13.67 -30.99
N THR A 752 18.73 -14.06 -30.35
CA THR A 752 19.85 -14.77 -30.99
C THR A 752 19.65 -16.29 -31.09
N GLN A 753 18.66 -16.85 -30.42
CA GLN A 753 18.20 -18.24 -30.55
C GLN A 753 17.17 -18.38 -31.68
#